data_6b54b923014f2856393524c595e84dc3
#
_entry.id   6b54b923014f2856393524c595e84dc3
#
_cell.length_a   1.000
_cell.length_b   1.000
_cell.length_c   1.000
_cell.angle_alpha   90.00
_cell.angle_beta   90.00
_cell.angle_gamma   90.00
#
_symmetry.space_group_name_H-M   'P 1'
#
loop_
_entity.id
_entity.type
_entity.pdbx_description
1 polymer ?
#
loop_
_entity_poly.entity_id
_entity_poly.type
_entity_poly.pdbx_seq_one_letter_code
_entity_poly.pdbx_strand_id
1 'polypeptide(L)'
;MREITKIMKGWEFTGPDGTTTTVDLPHTWNARDGQDGGNDYWRGTCIYRTRFAAPQFNTVSHQVWIQFDGVNASAHVVLNGSPVCNHDGGYYTFRANITELLRDENELTVEVDNSKNDRVYPQKADFTFYGGIYRDVSLMVVSKNHFTLDYFGGPGIRITPTVQGADASVQVTTWHDGEGEVSIELLDAAGNTVATGKGPDITLTIFNAHLWNGVKDPYLYSCKARLVVNGTVEDETTTRFGVRSFKVDPKKGFFLNGKSYPLHGVSRHQDRKGLGNAITREMHDEDMALIKEIGANTIRLAHYQHDQYFYDLCDEVGMVVWAEIPYISEHMPNGRENTISQMKELIIQNYNHPCIVCWGVSNEITISTKDKKDMLDNHRQLNDLCHEMDKTRLTTLACYAMCGPFNRSAHITDMVSWNLYLGWYVPGFILNDLWMGFFHLCFPNRPFGYSEYGAEGMPNLHSTHPHRGDHTEEYQAKYHEYMLRCFKRHPWMWATHVWNMFDFAADARDQGGEPGMNHKGLVTFDRKTKKDSFYLYKAWWSDEAFVHICSKRFVERTGSTATVKVYSNQSTVALYVNGNKVGEQTGEHVFTFKVPLNGELHIQAVAGDRTDESVIRHVDTPNPEYKLHKTKSKSANWV
;
A
#
# COMPACT_ATOMS: atom_id res chain seq x y z
N MET A 1 25.29 -22.49 -6.07
CA MET A 1 24.59 -21.23 -5.66
C MET A 1 23.48 -20.97 -6.65
N ARG A 2 22.43 -20.24 -6.26
CA ARG A 2 21.27 -19.93 -7.12
C ARG A 2 21.67 -19.05 -8.30
N GLU A 3 21.23 -19.41 -9.50
CA GLU A 3 21.30 -18.55 -10.68
C GLU A 3 19.89 -18.14 -11.06
N ILE A 4 19.63 -16.83 -11.14
CA ILE A 4 18.30 -16.28 -11.43
C ILE A 4 18.37 -15.53 -12.74
N THR A 5 17.54 -15.92 -13.70
CA THR A 5 17.42 -15.28 -15.01
C THR A 5 15.99 -14.81 -15.22
N LYS A 6 15.80 -13.50 -15.45
CA LYS A 6 14.48 -12.94 -15.74
C LYS A 6 14.08 -13.17 -17.20
N ILE A 7 12.85 -13.58 -17.43
CA ILE A 7 12.24 -13.77 -18.76
C ILE A 7 11.11 -12.76 -18.95
N MET A 8 11.49 -11.50 -19.20
CA MET A 8 10.57 -10.35 -19.20
C MET A 8 10.25 -9.84 -20.61
N LYS A 9 10.90 -10.32 -21.65
CA LYS A 9 10.85 -9.74 -22.98
C LYS A 9 10.24 -10.68 -24.01
N GLY A 10 9.55 -10.09 -25.01
CA GLY A 10 9.13 -10.80 -26.22
C GLY A 10 8.04 -11.84 -25.98
N TRP A 11 7.11 -11.62 -25.08
CA TRP A 11 5.98 -12.51 -24.88
C TRP A 11 4.91 -12.30 -25.96
N GLU A 12 4.42 -13.37 -26.54
CA GLU A 12 3.21 -13.36 -27.35
C GLU A 12 2.01 -13.27 -26.40
N PHE A 13 1.20 -12.24 -26.55
CA PHE A 13 -0.03 -12.03 -25.80
C PHE A 13 -1.24 -12.15 -26.72
N THR A 14 -2.12 -13.11 -26.44
CA THR A 14 -3.41 -13.24 -27.13
C THR A 14 -4.49 -12.64 -26.25
N GLY A 15 -5.04 -11.53 -26.71
CA GLY A 15 -6.01 -10.71 -26.00
C GLY A 15 -7.47 -11.18 -26.13
N PRO A 16 -8.41 -10.37 -25.62
CA PRO A 16 -9.84 -10.70 -25.57
C PRO A 16 -10.49 -10.95 -26.94
N ASP A 17 -10.01 -10.28 -27.97
CA ASP A 17 -10.48 -10.37 -29.35
C ASP A 17 -9.83 -11.50 -30.15
N GLY A 18 -8.97 -12.30 -29.52
CA GLY A 18 -8.18 -13.35 -30.15
C GLY A 18 -6.97 -12.84 -30.92
N THR A 19 -6.70 -11.53 -30.92
CA THR A 19 -5.52 -10.93 -31.57
C THR A 19 -4.27 -11.24 -30.75
N THR A 20 -3.20 -11.66 -31.43
CA THR A 20 -1.90 -11.89 -30.81
C THR A 20 -0.96 -10.73 -31.10
N THR A 21 -0.37 -10.18 -30.04
CA THR A 21 0.64 -9.10 -30.08
C THR A 21 1.88 -9.48 -29.28
N THR A 22 2.99 -8.80 -29.52
CA THR A 22 4.19 -8.97 -28.69
C THR A 22 4.19 -7.95 -27.58
N VAL A 23 4.40 -8.40 -26.34
CA VAL A 23 4.47 -7.55 -25.15
C VAL A 23 5.72 -7.87 -24.33
N ASP A 24 6.17 -6.89 -23.56
CA ASP A 24 7.13 -7.08 -22.50
C ASP A 24 6.43 -7.07 -21.14
N LEU A 25 6.95 -7.82 -20.19
CA LEU A 25 6.50 -7.78 -18.80
C LEU A 25 7.21 -6.65 -18.02
N PRO A 26 6.56 -6.05 -17.03
CA PRO A 26 5.21 -6.32 -16.54
C PRO A 26 4.12 -5.84 -17.53
N HIS A 27 3.00 -6.56 -17.61
CA HIS A 27 1.92 -6.26 -18.54
C HIS A 27 0.54 -6.51 -17.93
N THR A 28 -0.41 -5.62 -18.25
CA THR A 28 -1.85 -5.82 -18.02
C THR A 28 -2.63 -5.41 -19.26
N TRP A 29 -3.64 -6.19 -19.64
CA TRP A 29 -4.53 -5.82 -20.74
C TRP A 29 -5.56 -4.75 -20.37
N ASN A 30 -5.78 -4.51 -19.05
CA ASN A 30 -6.73 -3.51 -18.56
C ASN A 30 -6.09 -2.14 -18.29
N ALA A 31 -4.92 -1.85 -18.85
CA ALA A 31 -4.22 -0.59 -18.61
C ALA A 31 -4.99 0.66 -19.11
N ARG A 32 -5.93 0.49 -20.01
CA ARG A 32 -6.77 1.57 -20.57
C ARG A 32 -8.23 1.41 -20.24
N ASP A 33 -8.86 0.31 -20.67
CA ASP A 33 -10.27 0.01 -20.44
C ASP A 33 -10.65 -0.12 -18.95
N GLY A 34 -9.70 -0.39 -18.08
CA GLY A 34 -9.90 -0.40 -16.62
C GLY A 34 -9.76 0.96 -15.94
N GLN A 35 -9.63 2.05 -16.71
CA GLN A 35 -9.36 3.41 -16.22
C GLN A 35 -10.23 4.50 -16.86
N ASP A 36 -11.11 4.16 -17.80
CA ASP A 36 -11.91 5.11 -18.58
C ASP A 36 -13.38 5.18 -18.15
N GLY A 37 -13.77 4.37 -17.19
CA GLY A 37 -15.13 4.31 -16.64
C GLY A 37 -16.07 3.46 -17.45
N GLY A 38 -17.30 3.30 -16.96
CA GLY A 38 -18.32 2.50 -17.65
C GLY A 38 -18.65 1.20 -16.94
N ASN A 39 -17.77 0.69 -16.09
CA ASN A 39 -17.86 -0.63 -15.45
C ASN A 39 -17.93 -1.77 -16.48
N ASP A 40 -17.20 -1.62 -17.56
CA ASP A 40 -17.27 -2.51 -18.72
C ASP A 40 -15.90 -3.04 -19.17
N TYR A 41 -14.82 -2.78 -18.38
CA TYR A 41 -13.51 -3.34 -18.68
C TYR A 41 -13.57 -4.87 -18.77
N TRP A 42 -12.84 -5.38 -19.73
CA TRP A 42 -12.94 -6.79 -20.06
C TRP A 42 -12.32 -7.67 -18.96
N ARG A 43 -13.10 -8.66 -18.53
CA ARG A 43 -12.68 -9.68 -17.56
C ARG A 43 -12.91 -11.07 -18.14
N GLY A 44 -11.85 -11.87 -18.20
CA GLY A 44 -11.86 -13.20 -18.79
C GLY A 44 -10.47 -13.78 -18.91
N THR A 45 -10.30 -14.80 -19.74
CA THR A 45 -9.02 -15.49 -19.92
C THR A 45 -8.24 -14.93 -21.10
N CYS A 46 -6.97 -14.56 -20.88
CA CYS A 46 -5.98 -14.22 -21.89
C CYS A 46 -4.80 -15.18 -21.82
N ILE A 47 -4.06 -15.28 -22.93
CA ILE A 47 -2.94 -16.24 -23.04
C ILE A 47 -1.64 -15.47 -23.25
N TYR A 48 -0.66 -15.78 -22.42
CA TYR A 48 0.74 -15.37 -22.59
C TYR A 48 1.57 -16.56 -23.01
N ARG A 49 2.44 -16.39 -24.02
CA ARG A 49 3.34 -17.43 -24.49
C ARG A 49 4.73 -16.86 -24.72
N THR A 50 5.75 -17.61 -24.30
CA THR A 50 7.15 -17.27 -24.61
C THR A 50 7.96 -18.52 -24.88
N ARG A 51 9.09 -18.34 -25.58
CA ARG A 51 10.06 -19.42 -25.83
C ARG A 51 11.39 -19.06 -25.22
N PHE A 52 12.05 -20.06 -24.66
CA PHE A 52 13.36 -19.89 -24.07
C PHE A 52 14.21 -21.17 -24.20
N ALA A 53 15.52 -20.99 -24.37
CA ALA A 53 16.47 -22.09 -24.28
C ALA A 53 16.62 -22.53 -22.82
N ALA A 54 16.79 -23.83 -22.59
CA ALA A 54 17.06 -24.31 -21.23
C ALA A 54 18.33 -23.66 -20.65
N PRO A 55 18.29 -23.23 -19.37
CA PRO A 55 19.52 -22.80 -18.72
C PRO A 55 20.52 -23.96 -18.67
N GLN A 56 21.82 -23.63 -18.70
CA GLN A 56 22.85 -24.66 -18.55
C GLN A 56 22.93 -25.08 -17.07
N PHE A 57 22.75 -26.36 -16.78
CA PHE A 57 22.83 -26.88 -15.42
C PHE A 57 23.21 -28.37 -15.40
N ASN A 58 23.72 -28.85 -14.27
CA ASN A 58 23.98 -30.26 -14.08
C ASN A 58 22.68 -30.97 -13.63
N THR A 59 22.07 -31.76 -14.49
CA THR A 59 20.79 -32.45 -14.27
C THR A 59 20.85 -33.47 -13.11
N VAL A 60 22.02 -33.94 -12.73
CA VAL A 60 22.19 -34.89 -11.60
C VAL A 60 22.09 -34.17 -10.26
N SER A 61 22.65 -32.95 -10.16
CA SER A 61 22.81 -32.23 -8.89
C SER A 61 21.96 -30.96 -8.76
N HIS A 62 21.34 -30.47 -9.84
CA HIS A 62 20.57 -29.24 -9.85
C HIS A 62 19.13 -29.43 -10.32
N GLN A 63 18.30 -28.43 -10.03
CA GLN A 63 16.92 -28.30 -10.45
C GLN A 63 16.69 -26.93 -11.06
N VAL A 64 15.67 -26.82 -11.89
CA VAL A 64 15.21 -25.54 -12.45
C VAL A 64 13.78 -25.27 -12.00
N TRP A 65 13.60 -24.09 -11.43
CA TRP A 65 12.31 -23.59 -10.97
C TRP A 65 11.88 -22.39 -11.79
N ILE A 66 10.59 -22.26 -12.01
CA ILE A 66 10.00 -21.02 -12.53
C ILE A 66 9.32 -20.28 -11.40
N GLN A 67 9.50 -18.96 -11.34
CA GLN A 67 8.88 -18.06 -10.37
C GLN A 67 8.07 -16.99 -11.08
N PHE A 68 6.87 -16.72 -10.57
CA PHE A 68 6.02 -15.61 -10.91
C PHE A 68 5.81 -14.76 -9.66
N ASP A 69 6.05 -13.44 -9.75
CA ASP A 69 5.90 -12.53 -8.60
C ASP A 69 4.50 -11.91 -8.49
N GLY A 70 3.66 -12.11 -9.52
CA GLY A 70 2.26 -11.69 -9.50
C GLY A 70 1.57 -11.90 -10.84
N VAL A 71 0.50 -12.69 -10.82
CA VAL A 71 -0.36 -13.00 -11.98
C VAL A 71 -1.82 -12.88 -11.57
N ASN A 72 -2.55 -11.89 -12.04
CA ASN A 72 -3.91 -11.63 -11.57
C ASN A 72 -4.98 -12.08 -12.57
N ALA A 73 -5.98 -12.85 -12.11
CA ALA A 73 -6.26 -13.31 -10.74
C ALA A 73 -5.92 -14.79 -10.54
N SER A 74 -6.12 -15.63 -11.56
CA SER A 74 -5.79 -17.06 -11.59
C SER A 74 -4.80 -17.33 -12.73
N ALA A 75 -3.84 -18.21 -12.49
CA ALA A 75 -2.86 -18.65 -13.47
C ALA A 75 -2.93 -20.16 -13.68
N HIS A 76 -2.92 -20.58 -14.95
CA HIS A 76 -2.68 -21.96 -15.34
C HIS A 76 -1.41 -22.00 -16.18
N VAL A 77 -0.36 -22.65 -15.66
CA VAL A 77 0.98 -22.68 -16.26
C VAL A 77 1.21 -24.01 -16.96
N VAL A 78 1.62 -23.95 -18.22
CA VAL A 78 1.91 -25.12 -19.06
C VAL A 78 3.28 -24.95 -19.70
N LEU A 79 4.14 -25.97 -19.61
CA LEU A 79 5.44 -26.03 -20.25
C LEU A 79 5.52 -27.20 -21.24
N ASN A 80 5.85 -26.92 -22.49
CA ASN A 80 5.98 -27.92 -23.55
C ASN A 80 4.72 -28.81 -23.72
N GLY A 81 3.54 -28.24 -23.48
CA GLY A 81 2.24 -28.92 -23.54
C GLY A 81 1.88 -29.72 -22.28
N SER A 82 2.73 -29.74 -21.26
CA SER A 82 2.46 -30.42 -19.98
C SER A 82 2.06 -29.40 -18.89
N PRO A 83 1.02 -29.67 -18.08
CA PRO A 83 0.65 -28.81 -16.94
C PRO A 83 1.79 -28.72 -15.92
N VAL A 84 2.06 -27.53 -15.42
CA VAL A 84 3.07 -27.24 -14.39
C VAL A 84 2.41 -26.97 -13.05
N CYS A 85 1.58 -25.93 -12.97
CA CYS A 85 0.87 -25.54 -11.75
C CYS A 85 -0.34 -24.67 -12.05
N ASN A 86 -1.22 -24.54 -11.04
CA ASN A 86 -2.28 -23.56 -10.97
C ASN A 86 -2.05 -22.68 -9.73
N HIS A 87 -2.43 -21.40 -9.83
CA HIS A 87 -2.37 -20.50 -8.69
C HIS A 87 -3.58 -19.55 -8.72
N ASP A 88 -4.25 -19.43 -7.56
CA ASP A 88 -5.40 -18.55 -7.32
C ASP A 88 -5.06 -17.49 -6.29
N GLY A 89 -4.98 -16.25 -6.71
CA GLY A 89 -4.60 -15.11 -5.87
C GLY A 89 -3.58 -14.23 -6.59
N GLY A 90 -4.02 -13.09 -7.08
CA GLY A 90 -3.29 -12.31 -8.07
C GLY A 90 -2.06 -11.54 -7.57
N TYR A 91 -1.77 -11.57 -6.26
CA TYR A 91 -0.84 -10.60 -5.65
C TYR A 91 0.39 -11.22 -5.00
N TYR A 92 0.57 -12.54 -5.14
CA TYR A 92 1.55 -13.33 -4.41
C TYR A 92 2.56 -13.98 -5.33
N THR A 93 3.76 -14.20 -4.81
CA THR A 93 4.77 -15.00 -5.49
C THR A 93 4.42 -16.47 -5.41
N PHE A 94 4.51 -17.16 -6.54
CA PHE A 94 4.42 -18.63 -6.58
C PHE A 94 5.52 -19.22 -7.47
N ARG A 95 5.87 -20.48 -7.20
CA ARG A 95 6.96 -21.19 -7.86
C ARG A 95 6.55 -22.60 -8.22
N ALA A 96 7.19 -23.13 -9.25
CA ALA A 96 7.04 -24.53 -9.61
C ALA A 96 8.37 -25.11 -10.12
N ASN A 97 8.66 -26.35 -9.77
CA ASN A 97 9.78 -27.09 -10.31
C ASN A 97 9.45 -27.56 -11.73
N ILE A 98 10.27 -27.20 -12.71
CA ILE A 98 10.07 -27.52 -14.13
C ILE A 98 11.15 -28.46 -14.68
N THR A 99 12.05 -28.96 -13.85
CA THR A 99 13.25 -29.71 -14.25
C THR A 99 12.95 -30.84 -15.21
N GLU A 100 11.97 -31.69 -14.87
CA GLU A 100 11.64 -32.90 -15.65
C GLU A 100 10.88 -32.59 -16.97
N LEU A 101 10.39 -31.35 -17.13
CA LEU A 101 9.65 -30.92 -18.33
C LEU A 101 10.52 -30.16 -19.33
N LEU A 102 11.77 -29.82 -18.94
CA LEU A 102 12.67 -29.04 -19.79
C LEU A 102 13.15 -29.83 -21.01
N ARG A 103 13.27 -29.09 -22.10
CA ARG A 103 13.88 -29.50 -23.38
C ARG A 103 14.96 -28.46 -23.74
N ASP A 104 15.75 -28.70 -24.77
CA ASP A 104 16.73 -27.72 -25.25
C ASP A 104 16.06 -26.36 -25.57
N GLU A 105 14.93 -26.40 -26.27
CA GLU A 105 14.04 -25.27 -26.53
C GLU A 105 12.68 -25.52 -25.87
N ASN A 106 12.18 -24.53 -25.15
CA ASN A 106 10.98 -24.63 -24.34
C ASN A 106 9.92 -23.63 -24.77
N GLU A 107 8.66 -24.07 -24.78
CA GLU A 107 7.50 -23.19 -24.93
C GLU A 107 6.72 -23.16 -23.63
N LEU A 108 6.66 -21.97 -23.01
CA LEU A 108 5.90 -21.68 -21.81
C LEU A 108 4.62 -20.96 -22.18
N THR A 109 3.49 -21.51 -21.76
CA THR A 109 2.17 -20.90 -21.91
C THR A 109 1.58 -20.64 -20.54
N VAL A 110 1.05 -19.45 -20.33
CA VAL A 110 0.35 -19.05 -19.09
C VAL A 110 -1.04 -18.54 -19.49
N GLU A 111 -2.06 -19.27 -19.08
CA GLU A 111 -3.45 -18.82 -19.18
C GLU A 111 -3.75 -18.01 -17.93
N VAL A 112 -4.13 -16.75 -18.11
CA VAL A 112 -4.40 -15.80 -17.02
C VAL A 112 -5.86 -15.41 -17.07
N ASP A 113 -6.57 -15.63 -15.96
CA ASP A 113 -8.02 -15.40 -15.88
C ASP A 113 -8.36 -14.43 -14.74
N ASN A 114 -8.99 -13.27 -15.09
CA ASN A 114 -9.59 -12.36 -14.13
C ASN A 114 -11.12 -12.31 -14.21
N SER A 115 -11.76 -13.34 -14.76
CA SER A 115 -13.22 -13.42 -14.89
C SER A 115 -13.92 -13.37 -13.54
N LYS A 116 -15.19 -12.94 -13.55
CA LYS A 116 -16.04 -12.97 -12.36
C LYS A 116 -16.29 -14.40 -11.91
N ASN A 117 -16.08 -14.65 -10.62
CA ASN A 117 -16.29 -15.96 -10.01
C ASN A 117 -16.70 -15.80 -8.54
N ASP A 118 -16.92 -16.90 -7.81
CA ASP A 118 -17.35 -16.91 -6.41
C ASP A 118 -16.31 -17.55 -5.46
N ARG A 119 -15.06 -17.75 -5.91
CA ARG A 119 -14.03 -18.48 -5.17
C ARG A 119 -12.69 -17.77 -5.02
N VAL A 120 -12.36 -16.78 -5.85
CA VAL A 120 -11.08 -16.05 -5.80
C VAL A 120 -11.32 -14.57 -5.52
N TYR A 121 -10.72 -14.06 -4.47
CA TYR A 121 -10.79 -12.65 -4.09
C TYR A 121 -9.74 -11.79 -4.80
N PRO A 122 -10.08 -10.52 -5.09
CA PRO A 122 -11.35 -9.81 -4.86
C PRO A 122 -12.33 -9.96 -6.04
N GLN A 123 -13.65 -9.76 -5.78
CA GLN A 123 -14.68 -9.75 -6.82
C GLN A 123 -15.52 -8.47 -6.83
N LYS A 124 -15.56 -7.75 -5.70
CA LYS A 124 -16.24 -6.48 -5.50
C LYS A 124 -15.38 -5.52 -4.72
N ALA A 125 -15.11 -4.34 -5.25
CA ALA A 125 -14.40 -3.27 -4.54
C ALA A 125 -14.42 -1.97 -5.36
N ASP A 126 -14.03 -0.85 -4.74
CA ASP A 126 -13.88 0.46 -5.39
C ASP A 126 -12.46 0.61 -5.98
N PHE A 127 -12.03 -0.36 -6.81
CA PHE A 127 -10.82 -0.29 -7.62
C PHE A 127 -10.86 -1.32 -8.77
N THR A 128 -10.08 -1.10 -9.82
CA THR A 128 -10.02 -1.98 -10.99
C THR A 128 -9.20 -3.24 -10.70
N PHE A 129 -9.72 -4.41 -11.13
CA PHE A 129 -9.04 -5.71 -10.99
C PHE A 129 -8.26 -6.03 -12.27
N TYR A 130 -7.09 -5.42 -12.40
CA TYR A 130 -6.24 -5.54 -13.58
C TYR A 130 -5.79 -6.98 -13.82
N GLY A 131 -6.11 -7.55 -14.98
CA GLY A 131 -5.65 -8.88 -15.39
C GLY A 131 -4.29 -8.83 -16.07
N GLY A 132 -3.44 -9.85 -15.85
CA GLY A 132 -2.16 -9.96 -16.53
C GLY A 132 -1.03 -10.53 -15.69
N ILE A 133 0.13 -10.70 -16.33
CA ILE A 133 1.42 -10.99 -15.68
C ILE A 133 2.07 -9.62 -15.40
N TYR A 134 1.81 -9.05 -14.23
CA TYR A 134 2.11 -7.66 -13.96
C TYR A 134 3.31 -7.45 -13.03
N ARG A 135 4.04 -8.51 -12.73
CA ARG A 135 5.32 -8.51 -12.01
C ARG A 135 6.34 -9.42 -12.72
N ASP A 136 7.50 -9.58 -12.11
CA ASP A 136 8.60 -10.32 -12.71
C ASP A 136 8.28 -11.82 -12.90
N VAL A 137 8.86 -12.40 -13.96
CA VAL A 137 8.94 -13.85 -14.19
C VAL A 137 10.41 -14.25 -14.31
N SER A 138 10.81 -15.29 -13.56
CA SER A 138 12.21 -15.71 -13.48
C SER A 138 12.36 -17.21 -13.55
N LEU A 139 13.46 -17.66 -14.16
CA LEU A 139 14.00 -19.02 -14.04
C LEU A 139 15.05 -19.01 -12.94
N MET A 140 15.04 -20.04 -12.09
CA MET A 140 16.02 -20.24 -11.03
C MET A 140 16.66 -21.61 -11.17
N VAL A 141 17.98 -21.66 -11.33
CA VAL A 141 18.77 -22.89 -11.22
C VAL A 141 19.27 -22.99 -9.78
N VAL A 142 18.95 -24.09 -9.11
CA VAL A 142 19.34 -24.35 -7.73
C VAL A 142 19.90 -25.76 -7.58
N SER A 143 20.77 -26.00 -6.58
CA SER A 143 21.14 -27.36 -6.19
C SER A 143 19.87 -28.16 -5.79
N LYS A 144 19.92 -29.48 -5.88
CA LYS A 144 18.88 -30.36 -5.27
C LYS A 144 18.83 -30.21 -3.75
N ASN A 145 19.95 -29.79 -3.15
CA ASN A 145 20.04 -29.42 -1.76
C ASN A 145 19.89 -27.88 -1.67
N HIS A 146 18.72 -27.39 -1.36
CA HIS A 146 18.42 -25.95 -1.34
C HIS A 146 17.39 -25.59 -0.25
N PHE A 147 17.37 -24.32 0.18
CA PHE A 147 16.31 -23.83 1.05
C PHE A 147 14.97 -23.88 0.31
N THR A 148 13.95 -24.37 1.00
CA THR A 148 12.62 -24.69 0.44
C THR A 148 12.01 -23.51 -0.35
N LEU A 149 11.52 -23.78 -1.56
CA LEU A 149 11.04 -22.78 -2.52
C LEU A 149 9.53 -22.83 -2.74
N ASP A 150 8.88 -23.97 -2.50
CA ASP A 150 7.48 -24.21 -2.85
C ASP A 150 6.49 -24.02 -1.69
N TYR A 151 6.98 -23.70 -0.48
CA TYR A 151 6.10 -23.46 0.66
C TYR A 151 5.50 -22.04 0.61
N PHE A 152 4.33 -21.90 0.00
CA PHE A 152 3.59 -20.64 -0.18
C PHE A 152 4.43 -19.50 -0.77
N GLY A 153 5.36 -19.81 -1.68
CA GLY A 153 6.23 -18.80 -2.30
C GLY A 153 7.22 -18.10 -1.36
N GLY A 154 7.40 -18.63 -0.16
CA GLY A 154 8.26 -18.04 0.86
C GLY A 154 9.76 -18.23 0.61
N PRO A 155 10.61 -17.61 1.44
CA PRO A 155 12.07 -17.60 1.26
C PRO A 155 12.78 -18.83 1.86
N GLY A 156 12.08 -19.76 2.49
CA GLY A 156 12.67 -20.92 3.19
C GLY A 156 13.40 -20.57 4.49
N ILE A 157 13.22 -19.34 5.00
CA ILE A 157 13.83 -18.84 6.23
C ILE A 157 12.86 -17.91 6.98
N ARG A 158 12.83 -18.05 8.30
CA ARG A 158 12.08 -17.17 9.21
C ARG A 158 13.00 -16.65 10.31
N ILE A 159 13.01 -15.34 10.51
CA ILE A 159 13.85 -14.65 11.49
C ILE A 159 12.95 -13.93 12.47
N THR A 160 13.07 -14.28 13.76
CA THR A 160 12.23 -13.74 14.83
C THR A 160 13.11 -13.06 15.89
N PRO A 161 13.40 -11.76 15.73
CA PRO A 161 14.15 -11.00 16.74
C PRO A 161 13.25 -10.63 17.92
N THR A 162 13.82 -10.71 19.13
CA THR A 162 13.17 -10.31 20.39
C THR A 162 14.12 -9.44 21.17
N VAL A 163 13.71 -8.23 21.52
CA VAL A 163 14.51 -7.28 22.31
C VAL A 163 14.59 -7.76 23.77
N GLN A 164 15.80 -7.83 24.31
CA GLN A 164 16.10 -8.25 25.69
C GLN A 164 17.04 -7.22 26.37
N GLY A 165 16.45 -6.14 26.87
CA GLY A 165 17.23 -5.03 27.44
C GLY A 165 18.03 -4.31 26.36
N ALA A 166 19.36 -4.32 26.45
CA ALA A 166 20.26 -3.76 25.43
C ALA A 166 20.54 -4.76 24.29
N ASP A 167 20.29 -6.04 24.51
CA ASP A 167 20.61 -7.12 23.58
C ASP A 167 19.37 -7.55 22.80
N ALA A 168 19.56 -8.38 21.80
CA ALA A 168 18.49 -9.06 21.08
C ALA A 168 18.73 -10.56 20.98
N SER A 169 17.70 -11.35 21.26
CA SER A 169 17.63 -12.76 20.92
C SER A 169 17.02 -12.90 19.53
N VAL A 170 17.71 -13.58 18.61
CA VAL A 170 17.28 -13.78 17.23
C VAL A 170 17.12 -15.26 16.97
N GLN A 171 15.86 -15.74 16.92
CA GLN A 171 15.56 -17.10 16.49
C GLN A 171 15.56 -17.12 14.96
N VAL A 172 16.34 -18.04 14.40
CA VAL A 172 16.38 -18.32 12.96
C VAL A 172 15.93 -19.74 12.72
N THR A 173 14.85 -19.90 11.97
CA THR A 173 14.32 -21.19 11.54
C THR A 173 14.41 -21.27 10.02
N THR A 174 14.97 -22.37 9.51
CA THR A 174 15.12 -22.62 8.07
C THR A 174 14.48 -23.94 7.69
N TRP A 175 14.00 -24.00 6.46
CA TRP A 175 13.52 -25.23 5.83
C TRP A 175 14.32 -25.46 4.56
N HIS A 176 14.73 -26.69 4.31
CA HIS A 176 15.49 -27.05 3.13
C HIS A 176 15.09 -28.43 2.60
N ASP A 177 15.26 -28.61 1.32
CA ASP A 177 15.11 -29.87 0.61
C ASP A 177 16.49 -30.51 0.43
N GLY A 178 16.53 -31.83 0.40
CA GLY A 178 17.79 -32.59 0.29
C GLY A 178 18.55 -32.66 1.61
N GLU A 179 19.86 -32.87 1.49
CA GLU A 179 20.78 -33.07 2.61
C GLU A 179 21.62 -31.82 2.87
N GLY A 180 22.14 -31.66 4.08
CA GLY A 180 23.11 -30.62 4.41
C GLY A 180 23.05 -30.15 5.86
N GLU A 181 24.10 -29.45 6.28
CA GLU A 181 24.18 -28.74 7.55
C GLU A 181 23.92 -27.27 7.31
N VAL A 182 22.99 -26.68 8.05
CA VAL A 182 22.70 -25.25 7.97
C VAL A 182 23.72 -24.47 8.80
N SER A 183 24.32 -23.45 8.21
CA SER A 183 25.19 -22.48 8.86
C SER A 183 24.57 -21.09 8.76
N ILE A 184 24.47 -20.40 9.89
CA ILE A 184 23.87 -19.08 10.01
C ILE A 184 24.93 -18.05 10.42
N GLU A 185 24.93 -16.92 9.74
CA GLU A 185 25.76 -15.76 10.04
C GLU A 185 24.89 -14.50 10.08
N LEU A 186 24.85 -13.82 11.22
CA LEU A 186 24.18 -12.52 11.36
C LEU A 186 25.20 -11.41 11.13
N LEU A 187 24.84 -10.46 10.27
CA LEU A 187 25.69 -9.34 9.86
C LEU A 187 25.06 -8.03 10.26
N ASP A 188 25.88 -7.07 10.69
CA ASP A 188 25.47 -5.68 10.86
C ASP A 188 25.31 -4.95 9.51
N ALA A 189 24.88 -3.69 9.52
CA ALA A 189 24.70 -2.90 8.29
C ALA A 189 26.01 -2.63 7.53
N ALA A 190 27.16 -2.75 8.18
CA ALA A 190 28.47 -2.61 7.56
C ALA A 190 29.01 -3.95 7.01
N GLY A 191 28.27 -5.05 7.21
CA GLY A 191 28.66 -6.39 6.77
C GLY A 191 29.58 -7.14 7.75
N ASN A 192 29.75 -6.63 8.98
CA ASN A 192 30.54 -7.33 10.00
C ASN A 192 29.69 -8.42 10.67
N THR A 193 30.30 -9.56 10.93
CA THR A 193 29.66 -10.66 11.65
C THR A 193 29.42 -10.30 13.11
N VAL A 194 28.17 -10.36 13.55
CA VAL A 194 27.76 -10.08 14.94
C VAL A 194 27.41 -11.35 15.72
N ALA A 195 26.99 -12.40 15.04
CA ALA A 195 26.76 -13.72 15.63
C ALA A 195 26.79 -14.81 14.58
N THR A 196 27.16 -16.04 14.98
CA THR A 196 27.17 -17.22 14.11
C THR A 196 26.64 -18.45 14.84
N GLY A 197 26.13 -19.41 14.08
CA GLY A 197 25.69 -20.69 14.61
C GLY A 197 25.39 -21.72 13.53
N LYS A 198 25.03 -22.93 13.96
CA LYS A 198 24.74 -24.06 13.08
C LYS A 198 23.44 -24.73 13.50
N GLY A 199 22.71 -25.19 12.52
CA GLY A 199 21.44 -25.90 12.67
C GLY A 199 20.26 -25.19 12.02
N PRO A 200 19.21 -25.94 11.68
CA PRO A 200 18.04 -25.42 10.99
C PRO A 200 17.09 -24.57 11.88
N ASP A 201 17.20 -24.73 13.19
CA ASP A 201 16.43 -23.94 14.18
C ASP A 201 17.36 -23.57 15.34
N ILE A 202 17.81 -22.32 15.37
CA ILE A 202 18.77 -21.82 16.36
C ILE A 202 18.40 -20.46 16.88
N THR A 203 18.87 -20.16 18.08
CA THR A 203 18.75 -18.83 18.68
C THR A 203 20.13 -18.24 18.89
N LEU A 204 20.34 -17.04 18.35
CA LEU A 204 21.59 -16.28 18.44
C LEU A 204 21.36 -14.99 19.21
N THR A 205 22.42 -14.48 19.87
CA THR A 205 22.35 -13.19 20.59
C THR A 205 23.14 -12.14 19.84
N ILE A 206 22.51 -10.99 19.62
CA ILE A 206 23.18 -9.75 19.20
C ILE A 206 23.36 -8.88 20.45
N PHE A 207 24.61 -8.69 20.87
CA PHE A 207 24.92 -7.83 22.01
C PHE A 207 24.85 -6.35 21.62
N ASN A 208 24.30 -5.50 22.49
CA ASN A 208 24.06 -4.07 22.25
C ASN A 208 23.37 -3.83 20.89
N ALA A 209 22.26 -4.50 20.67
CA ALA A 209 21.56 -4.48 19.40
C ALA A 209 21.09 -3.08 18.99
N HIS A 210 21.42 -2.68 17.77
CA HIS A 210 20.90 -1.47 17.15
C HIS A 210 19.46 -1.72 16.70
N LEU A 211 18.53 -0.91 17.22
CA LEU A 211 17.11 -1.14 16.97
C LEU A 211 16.64 -0.47 15.67
N TRP A 212 15.69 -1.10 15.00
CA TRP A 212 14.92 -0.47 13.93
C TRP A 212 13.92 0.51 14.56
N ASN A 213 14.15 1.82 14.42
CA ASN A 213 13.40 2.90 15.08
C ASN A 213 12.47 3.68 14.13
N GLY A 214 11.89 3.01 13.14
CA GLY A 214 11.04 3.66 12.16
C GLY A 214 11.81 4.71 11.33
N VAL A 215 11.13 5.76 10.88
CA VAL A 215 11.73 6.77 9.96
C VAL A 215 12.93 7.54 10.53
N LYS A 216 13.15 7.47 11.84
CA LYS A 216 14.27 8.18 12.48
C LYS A 216 15.59 7.44 12.34
N ASP A 217 15.55 6.11 12.37
CA ASP A 217 16.74 5.27 12.35
C ASP A 217 16.34 3.82 11.96
N PRO A 218 16.14 3.56 10.64
CA PRO A 218 15.67 2.29 10.12
C PRO A 218 16.79 1.26 9.97
N TYR A 219 17.44 0.91 11.09
CA TYR A 219 18.61 0.03 11.06
C TYR A 219 18.25 -1.41 10.74
N LEU A 220 18.95 -1.99 9.76
CA LEU A 220 18.74 -3.35 9.29
C LEU A 220 19.99 -4.20 9.47
N TYR A 221 19.78 -5.41 9.95
CA TYR A 221 20.73 -6.52 9.93
C TYR A 221 20.47 -7.41 8.72
N SER A 222 21.46 -8.26 8.39
CA SER A 222 21.30 -9.33 7.42
C SER A 222 21.57 -10.69 8.06
N CYS A 223 20.75 -11.67 7.72
CA CYS A 223 20.96 -13.07 8.05
C CYS A 223 21.40 -13.80 6.79
N LYS A 224 22.62 -14.32 6.78
CA LYS A 224 23.14 -15.18 5.73
C LYS A 224 23.04 -16.62 6.17
N ALA A 225 22.22 -17.39 5.47
CA ALA A 225 22.04 -18.82 5.70
C ALA A 225 22.69 -19.61 4.56
N ARG A 226 23.51 -20.60 4.89
CA ARG A 226 24.17 -21.51 3.94
C ARG A 226 23.79 -22.93 4.24
N LEU A 227 23.47 -23.70 3.19
CA LEU A 227 23.30 -25.13 3.24
C LEU A 227 24.61 -25.78 2.74
N VAL A 228 25.28 -26.54 3.61
CA VAL A 228 26.59 -27.08 3.37
C VAL A 228 26.53 -28.61 3.31
N VAL A 229 26.98 -29.21 2.20
CA VAL A 229 27.06 -30.67 2.02
C VAL A 229 28.50 -31.04 1.77
N ASN A 230 29.07 -31.92 2.59
CA ASN A 230 30.47 -32.39 2.49
C ASN A 230 31.49 -31.22 2.40
N GLY A 231 31.24 -30.13 3.13
CA GLY A 231 32.11 -28.94 3.15
C GLY A 231 31.90 -27.97 1.98
N THR A 232 31.01 -28.27 1.05
CA THR A 232 30.66 -27.40 -0.09
C THR A 232 29.36 -26.68 0.17
N VAL A 233 29.30 -25.35 -0.09
CA VAL A 233 28.05 -24.56 -0.02
C VAL A 233 27.22 -24.87 -1.26
N GLU A 234 26.13 -25.56 -1.06
CA GLU A 234 25.16 -25.93 -2.11
C GLU A 234 24.16 -24.82 -2.37
N ASP A 235 23.65 -24.18 -1.31
CA ASP A 235 22.71 -23.06 -1.42
C ASP A 235 23.02 -21.98 -0.38
N GLU A 236 22.77 -20.72 -0.75
CA GLU A 236 22.91 -19.55 0.12
C GLU A 236 21.73 -18.60 -0.09
N THR A 237 21.19 -18.09 1.01
CA THR A 237 20.22 -17.01 0.99
C THR A 237 20.62 -15.92 1.99
N THR A 238 20.38 -14.67 1.62
CA THR A 238 20.59 -13.51 2.51
C THR A 238 19.28 -12.78 2.69
N THR A 239 18.83 -12.68 3.94
CA THR A 239 17.55 -12.06 4.28
C THR A 239 17.80 -10.92 5.28
N ARG A 240 17.29 -9.72 4.98
CA ARG A 240 17.34 -8.57 5.88
C ARG A 240 16.30 -8.72 6.98
N PHE A 241 16.59 -8.16 8.15
CA PHE A 241 15.67 -8.07 9.27
C PHE A 241 16.01 -6.88 10.16
N GLY A 242 15.06 -6.44 10.96
CA GLY A 242 15.25 -5.36 11.93
C GLY A 242 14.89 -5.81 13.34
N VAL A 243 15.67 -5.40 14.32
CA VAL A 243 15.41 -5.66 15.74
C VAL A 243 14.52 -4.57 16.29
N ARG A 244 13.31 -4.90 16.71
CA ARG A 244 12.35 -3.97 17.27
C ARG A 244 11.37 -4.61 18.22
N SER A 245 10.75 -3.81 19.06
CA SER A 245 9.55 -4.15 19.81
C SER A 245 8.48 -3.09 19.58
N PHE A 246 7.21 -3.46 19.61
CA PHE A 246 6.11 -2.51 19.58
C PHE A 246 4.94 -3.00 20.41
N LYS A 247 4.09 -2.07 20.80
CA LYS A 247 2.79 -2.36 21.41
C LYS A 247 1.76 -1.30 21.06
N VAL A 248 0.51 -1.67 21.15
CA VAL A 248 -0.62 -0.75 21.03
C VAL A 248 -1.34 -0.65 22.37
N ASP A 249 -1.47 0.56 22.88
CA ASP A 249 -2.21 0.85 24.09
C ASP A 249 -3.52 1.56 23.72
N PRO A 250 -4.69 1.05 24.11
CA PRO A 250 -5.98 1.62 23.69
C PRO A 250 -6.21 3.05 24.20
N LYS A 251 -5.42 3.52 25.19
CA LYS A 251 -5.53 4.87 25.79
C LYS A 251 -4.38 5.79 25.40
N LYS A 252 -3.31 5.27 24.82
CA LYS A 252 -2.07 6.02 24.55
C LYS A 252 -1.55 5.86 23.11
N GLY A 253 -2.20 5.02 22.28
CA GLY A 253 -1.82 4.78 20.90
C GLY A 253 -0.64 3.81 20.75
N PHE A 254 0.13 3.99 19.69
CA PHE A 254 1.21 3.09 19.28
C PHE A 254 2.56 3.46 19.94
N PHE A 255 3.30 2.43 20.31
CA PHE A 255 4.65 2.55 20.89
C PHE A 255 5.63 1.71 20.08
N LEU A 256 6.76 2.28 19.74
CA LEU A 256 7.89 1.61 19.11
C LEU A 256 9.09 1.64 20.06
N ASN A 257 9.69 0.48 20.34
CA ASN A 257 10.85 0.34 21.25
C ASN A 257 10.65 1.02 22.60
N GLY A 258 9.45 0.86 23.16
CA GLY A 258 9.08 1.43 24.47
C GLY A 258 8.75 2.93 24.48
N LYS A 259 8.90 3.64 23.35
CA LYS A 259 8.61 5.07 23.23
C LYS A 259 7.30 5.29 22.47
N SER A 260 6.53 6.32 22.87
CA SER A 260 5.36 6.75 22.11
C SER A 260 5.77 7.11 20.67
N TYR A 261 5.06 6.54 19.69
CA TYR A 261 5.33 6.73 18.28
C TYR A 261 4.00 6.85 17.52
N PRO A 262 3.34 8.03 17.56
CA PRO A 262 2.07 8.22 16.89
C PRO A 262 2.15 7.92 15.40
N LEU A 263 1.33 6.98 14.93
CA LEU A 263 1.28 6.59 13.53
C LEU A 263 0.33 7.50 12.75
N HIS A 264 0.89 8.20 11.78
CA HIS A 264 0.15 9.05 10.85
C HIS A 264 0.67 8.83 9.42
N GLY A 265 -0.22 8.57 8.50
CA GLY A 265 0.21 8.23 7.16
C GLY A 265 -0.92 8.10 6.16
N VAL A 266 -0.69 7.29 5.15
CA VAL A 266 -1.52 7.20 3.97
C VAL A 266 -1.82 5.75 3.61
N SER A 267 -2.89 5.54 2.83
CA SER A 267 -3.10 4.31 2.08
C SER A 267 -2.54 4.44 0.66
N ARG A 268 -2.19 3.32 0.03
CA ARG A 268 -1.67 3.27 -1.33
C ARG A 268 -2.27 2.11 -2.11
N HIS A 269 -2.76 2.40 -3.32
CA HIS A 269 -2.91 1.41 -4.39
C HIS A 269 -1.65 1.40 -5.26
N GLN A 270 -1.31 0.24 -5.86
CA GLN A 270 -0.14 0.09 -6.72
C GLN A 270 -0.52 0.18 -8.20
N ASP A 271 -1.18 1.26 -8.61
CA ASP A 271 -1.56 1.49 -9.98
C ASP A 271 -1.12 2.86 -10.50
N ARG A 272 -1.03 2.99 -11.81
CA ARG A 272 -0.68 4.23 -12.51
C ARG A 272 -1.48 4.43 -13.78
N LYS A 273 -1.67 5.70 -14.15
CA LYS A 273 -2.36 6.11 -15.37
C LYS A 273 -1.72 5.49 -16.61
N GLY A 274 -2.54 4.74 -17.37
CA GLY A 274 -2.13 4.10 -18.62
C GLY A 274 -1.27 2.83 -18.46
N LEU A 275 -0.98 2.41 -17.21
CA LEU A 275 -0.18 1.22 -16.92
C LEU A 275 -0.92 0.21 -16.03
N GLY A 276 -2.02 0.62 -15.37
CA GLY A 276 -2.64 -0.20 -14.34
C GLY A 276 -1.64 -0.55 -13.26
N ASN A 277 -1.63 -1.81 -12.85
CA ASN A 277 -0.71 -2.35 -11.85
C ASN A 277 0.65 -2.84 -12.42
N ALA A 278 0.86 -2.74 -13.74
CA ALA A 278 2.12 -3.12 -14.40
C ALA A 278 3.19 -2.00 -14.25
N ILE A 279 3.63 -1.77 -13.02
CA ILE A 279 4.53 -0.66 -12.65
C ILE A 279 5.95 -1.16 -12.39
N THR A 280 6.94 -0.26 -12.55
CA THR A 280 8.37 -0.58 -12.40
C THR A 280 8.89 -0.21 -11.01
N ARG A 281 10.13 -0.62 -10.71
CA ARG A 281 10.82 -0.26 -9.46
C ARG A 281 10.98 1.24 -9.30
N GLU A 282 11.35 1.96 -10.36
CA GLU A 282 11.51 3.41 -10.35
C GLU A 282 10.20 4.13 -10.01
N MET A 283 9.06 3.53 -10.38
CA MET A 283 7.74 4.07 -10.03
C MET A 283 7.40 3.81 -8.55
N HIS A 284 7.87 2.71 -7.97
CA HIS A 284 7.79 2.49 -6.54
C HIS A 284 8.65 3.49 -5.76
N ASP A 285 9.87 3.78 -6.26
CA ASP A 285 10.78 4.77 -5.67
C ASP A 285 10.15 6.17 -5.68
N GLU A 286 9.52 6.57 -6.80
CA GLU A 286 8.81 7.85 -6.91
C GLU A 286 7.65 7.95 -5.91
N ASP A 287 6.83 6.91 -5.80
CA ASP A 287 5.72 6.88 -4.83
C ASP A 287 6.26 7.00 -3.39
N MET A 288 7.31 6.27 -3.04
CA MET A 288 7.94 6.34 -1.71
C MET A 288 8.53 7.72 -1.44
N ALA A 289 9.16 8.36 -2.43
CA ALA A 289 9.71 9.71 -2.28
C ALA A 289 8.60 10.73 -1.94
N LEU A 290 7.45 10.66 -2.63
CA LEU A 290 6.29 11.52 -2.35
C LEU A 290 5.68 11.27 -0.96
N ILE A 291 5.62 10.01 -0.52
CA ILE A 291 5.12 9.63 0.82
C ILE A 291 6.05 10.15 1.91
N LYS A 292 7.37 10.05 1.71
CA LYS A 292 8.37 10.60 2.63
C LYS A 292 8.30 12.13 2.70
N GLU A 293 8.09 12.80 1.58
CA GLU A 293 8.06 14.27 1.50
C GLU A 293 7.00 14.88 2.42
N ILE A 294 5.83 14.24 2.56
CA ILE A 294 4.79 14.74 3.49
C ILE A 294 5.08 14.43 4.95
N GLY A 295 6.14 13.67 5.26
CA GLY A 295 6.49 13.29 6.63
C GLY A 295 5.66 12.15 7.19
N ALA A 296 5.03 11.31 6.35
CA ALA A 296 4.33 10.11 6.80
C ALA A 296 5.31 9.12 7.47
N ASN A 297 4.83 8.39 8.48
CA ASN A 297 5.61 7.35 9.15
C ASN A 297 4.91 5.97 9.13
N THR A 298 3.74 5.87 8.50
CA THR A 298 3.03 4.62 8.31
C THR A 298 2.34 4.60 6.94
N ILE A 299 2.20 3.39 6.38
CA ILE A 299 1.48 3.14 5.12
C ILE A 299 0.56 1.93 5.31
N ARG A 300 -0.69 2.07 4.92
CA ARG A 300 -1.58 0.94 4.69
C ARG A 300 -1.48 0.52 3.23
N LEU A 301 -0.99 -0.69 2.98
CA LEU A 301 -0.86 -1.26 1.65
C LEU A 301 -2.20 -1.89 1.25
N ALA A 302 -3.10 -1.03 0.79
CA ALA A 302 -4.46 -1.39 0.47
C ALA A 302 -4.55 -1.97 -0.96
N HIS A 303 -5.39 -2.96 -1.18
CA HIS A 303 -6.11 -3.84 -0.25
C HIS A 303 -5.60 -5.28 -0.40
N TYR A 304 -4.32 -5.46 -0.75
CA TYR A 304 -3.69 -6.71 -1.17
C TYR A 304 -2.17 -6.65 -0.94
N GLN A 305 -1.49 -7.78 -1.08
CA GLN A 305 -0.04 -7.80 -1.04
C GLN A 305 0.55 -6.95 -2.17
N HIS A 306 1.34 -5.95 -1.82
CA HIS A 306 2.11 -5.15 -2.76
C HIS A 306 3.37 -5.87 -3.24
N ASP A 307 4.11 -5.27 -4.17
CA ASP A 307 5.38 -5.80 -4.66
C ASP A 307 6.37 -5.95 -3.50
N GLN A 308 7.14 -7.04 -3.49
CA GLN A 308 8.16 -7.31 -2.46
C GLN A 308 9.18 -6.17 -2.37
N TYR A 309 9.53 -5.57 -3.49
CA TYR A 309 10.40 -4.40 -3.52
C TYR A 309 9.84 -3.21 -2.71
N PHE A 310 8.53 -3.03 -2.68
CA PHE A 310 7.94 -1.95 -1.90
C PHE A 310 8.00 -2.20 -0.39
N TYR A 311 7.90 -3.45 0.05
CA TYR A 311 8.17 -3.80 1.46
C TYR A 311 9.64 -3.58 1.83
N ASP A 312 10.57 -3.94 0.93
CA ASP A 312 11.99 -3.63 1.09
C ASP A 312 12.24 -2.13 1.27
N LEU A 313 11.60 -1.29 0.45
CA LEU A 313 11.66 0.17 0.60
C LEU A 313 11.09 0.63 1.94
N CYS A 314 9.97 0.06 2.39
CA CYS A 314 9.39 0.38 3.69
C CYS A 314 10.35 0.06 4.85
N ASP A 315 11.05 -1.08 4.79
CA ASP A 315 12.08 -1.44 5.77
C ASP A 315 13.24 -0.44 5.80
N GLU A 316 13.75 -0.07 4.61
CA GLU A 316 14.89 0.82 4.42
C GLU A 316 14.61 2.26 4.87
N VAL A 317 13.39 2.75 4.64
CA VAL A 317 13.02 4.12 5.03
C VAL A 317 12.34 4.21 6.39
N GLY A 318 12.06 3.06 7.01
CA GLY A 318 11.47 3.00 8.35
C GLY A 318 9.96 3.22 8.41
N MET A 319 9.23 3.00 7.32
CA MET A 319 7.76 3.10 7.30
C MET A 319 7.13 1.95 8.05
N VAL A 320 6.23 2.23 8.99
CA VAL A 320 5.41 1.22 9.64
C VAL A 320 4.28 0.79 8.71
N VAL A 321 4.11 -0.52 8.51
CA VAL A 321 3.21 -1.07 7.50
C VAL A 321 2.04 -1.84 8.12
N TRP A 322 0.85 -1.57 7.61
CA TRP A 322 -0.31 -2.44 7.67
C TRP A 322 -0.41 -3.19 6.33
N ALA A 323 -0.23 -4.52 6.37
CA ALA A 323 -0.39 -5.42 5.22
C ALA A 323 -1.69 -6.21 5.34
N GLU A 324 -2.42 -6.39 4.22
CA GLU A 324 -3.74 -7.03 4.24
C GLU A 324 -3.99 -7.94 3.03
N ILE A 325 -4.94 -8.86 3.17
CA ILE A 325 -5.46 -9.68 2.08
C ILE A 325 -6.67 -9.02 1.41
N PRO A 326 -6.97 -9.31 0.13
CA PRO A 326 -8.07 -8.68 -0.61
C PRO A 326 -9.46 -9.28 -0.26
N TYR A 327 -9.68 -9.66 1.00
CA TYR A 327 -10.98 -10.08 1.50
C TYR A 327 -11.84 -8.84 1.77
N ILE A 328 -12.58 -8.42 0.72
CA ILE A 328 -13.19 -7.09 0.65
C ILE A 328 -14.64 -7.14 0.20
N SER A 329 -15.46 -6.26 0.76
CA SER A 329 -16.86 -5.92 0.41
C SER A 329 -17.88 -7.04 0.54
N GLU A 330 -17.59 -8.26 0.12
CA GLU A 330 -18.53 -9.39 0.10
C GLU A 330 -17.85 -10.67 0.58
N HIS A 331 -18.50 -11.38 1.50
CA HIS A 331 -18.12 -12.74 1.84
C HIS A 331 -18.71 -13.72 0.83
N MET A 332 -17.84 -14.50 0.22
CA MET A 332 -18.19 -15.61 -0.67
C MET A 332 -17.90 -16.95 0.04
N PRO A 333 -18.92 -17.77 0.36
CA PRO A 333 -18.68 -19.04 1.06
C PRO A 333 -17.70 -19.97 0.33
N ASN A 334 -17.73 -20.02 -1.01
CA ASN A 334 -16.81 -20.81 -1.81
C ASN A 334 -15.39 -20.20 -1.87
N GLY A 335 -15.21 -18.97 -1.43
CA GLY A 335 -13.92 -18.25 -1.40
C GLY A 335 -13.17 -18.36 -0.08
N ARG A 336 -13.67 -19.10 0.93
CA ARG A 336 -13.00 -19.22 2.24
C ARG A 336 -11.59 -19.77 2.13
N GLU A 337 -11.41 -20.88 1.43
CA GLU A 337 -10.09 -21.51 1.24
C GLU A 337 -9.11 -20.56 0.55
N ASN A 338 -9.58 -19.73 -0.38
CA ASN A 338 -8.76 -18.72 -1.03
C ASN A 338 -8.31 -17.62 -0.06
N THR A 339 -9.19 -17.18 0.88
CA THR A 339 -8.77 -16.20 1.91
C THR A 339 -7.70 -16.79 2.84
N ILE A 340 -7.81 -18.07 3.19
CA ILE A 340 -6.83 -18.78 4.03
C ILE A 340 -5.50 -18.92 3.30
N SER A 341 -5.52 -19.33 2.01
CA SER A 341 -4.32 -19.44 1.20
C SER A 341 -3.62 -18.10 1.05
N GLN A 342 -4.35 -17.05 0.69
CA GLN A 342 -3.79 -15.71 0.53
C GLN A 342 -3.22 -15.16 1.86
N MET A 343 -3.82 -15.46 3.00
CA MET A 343 -3.27 -15.05 4.31
C MET A 343 -1.97 -15.80 4.62
N LYS A 344 -1.90 -17.10 4.31
CA LYS A 344 -0.65 -17.87 4.48
C LYS A 344 0.47 -17.31 3.60
N GLU A 345 0.18 -17.04 2.33
CA GLU A 345 1.13 -16.43 1.40
C GLU A 345 1.60 -15.07 1.91
N LEU A 346 0.68 -14.20 2.33
CA LEU A 346 1.01 -12.88 2.86
C LEU A 346 1.97 -12.97 4.05
N ILE A 347 1.66 -13.83 5.02
CA ILE A 347 2.48 -13.97 6.23
C ILE A 347 3.83 -14.61 5.90
N ILE A 348 3.86 -15.72 5.17
CA ILE A 348 5.09 -16.47 4.91
C ILE A 348 6.06 -15.65 4.06
N GLN A 349 5.56 -14.98 3.01
CA GLN A 349 6.39 -14.17 2.13
C GLN A 349 6.93 -12.92 2.80
N ASN A 350 6.22 -12.37 3.80
CA ASN A 350 6.54 -11.08 4.40
C ASN A 350 6.95 -11.13 5.88
N TYR A 351 7.10 -12.31 6.47
CA TYR A 351 7.40 -12.47 7.89
C TYR A 351 8.63 -11.70 8.36
N ASN A 352 9.68 -11.66 7.52
CA ASN A 352 10.98 -11.10 7.88
C ASN A 352 11.05 -9.58 7.81
N HIS A 353 10.02 -8.90 7.27
CA HIS A 353 9.99 -7.43 7.16
C HIS A 353 9.70 -6.76 8.51
N PRO A 354 10.65 -6.00 9.09
CA PRO A 354 10.44 -5.29 10.37
C PRO A 354 9.39 -4.18 10.28
N CYS A 355 9.13 -3.63 9.11
CA CYS A 355 8.15 -2.58 8.89
C CYS A 355 6.72 -3.02 9.21
N ILE A 356 6.35 -4.29 9.01
CA ILE A 356 4.99 -4.79 9.22
C ILE A 356 4.71 -4.95 10.70
N VAL A 357 3.62 -4.36 11.19
CA VAL A 357 3.17 -4.45 12.59
C VAL A 357 1.81 -5.13 12.76
N CYS A 358 1.03 -5.23 11.70
CA CYS A 358 -0.26 -5.93 11.74
C CYS A 358 -0.64 -6.57 10.42
N TRP A 359 -1.42 -7.64 10.53
CA TRP A 359 -2.08 -8.35 9.43
C TRP A 359 -3.54 -7.92 9.35
N GLY A 360 -3.96 -7.40 8.21
CA GLY A 360 -5.33 -7.00 7.92
C GLY A 360 -6.14 -8.19 7.40
N VAL A 361 -7.18 -8.57 8.13
CA VAL A 361 -7.98 -9.75 7.78
C VAL A 361 -9.12 -9.48 6.81
N SER A 362 -9.61 -8.23 6.73
CA SER A 362 -10.64 -7.83 5.77
C SER A 362 -10.80 -6.31 5.65
N ASN A 363 -11.47 -5.88 4.57
CA ASN A 363 -11.92 -4.51 4.36
C ASN A 363 -13.42 -4.47 4.02
N GLU A 364 -14.20 -3.67 4.77
CA GLU A 364 -15.62 -3.36 4.50
C GLU A 364 -16.51 -4.57 4.16
N ILE A 365 -16.15 -5.74 4.62
CA ILE A 365 -16.74 -7.02 4.23
C ILE A 365 -18.25 -7.12 4.49
N THR A 366 -18.78 -6.23 5.33
CA THR A 366 -20.21 -6.21 5.67
C THR A 366 -21.10 -5.52 4.64
N ILE A 367 -20.55 -4.84 3.64
CA ILE A 367 -21.32 -4.07 2.64
C ILE A 367 -22.29 -4.95 1.85
N SER A 368 -21.79 -6.04 1.26
CA SER A 368 -22.58 -6.91 0.38
C SER A 368 -22.77 -8.33 0.90
N THR A 369 -22.24 -8.67 2.07
CA THR A 369 -22.29 -10.02 2.63
C THR A 369 -23.70 -10.47 2.96
N LYS A 370 -24.10 -11.61 2.41
CA LYS A 370 -25.39 -12.29 2.66
C LYS A 370 -25.29 -13.22 3.86
N ASP A 371 -24.31 -14.13 3.86
CA ASP A 371 -24.10 -15.07 4.97
C ASP A 371 -23.19 -14.45 6.05
N LYS A 372 -23.82 -13.73 6.98
CA LYS A 372 -23.10 -13.07 8.09
C LYS A 372 -22.50 -14.04 9.10
N LYS A 373 -23.08 -15.23 9.23
CA LYS A 373 -22.58 -16.24 10.17
C LYS A 373 -21.27 -16.82 9.65
N ASP A 374 -21.28 -17.27 8.41
CA ASP A 374 -20.09 -17.83 7.76
C ASP A 374 -18.97 -16.79 7.64
N MET A 375 -19.31 -15.53 7.33
CA MET A 375 -18.37 -14.42 7.36
C MET A 375 -17.69 -14.25 8.74
N LEU A 376 -18.45 -14.28 9.84
CA LEU A 376 -17.88 -14.15 11.19
C LEU A 376 -17.00 -15.34 11.56
N ASP A 377 -17.38 -16.54 11.13
CA ASP A 377 -16.58 -17.75 11.35
C ASP A 377 -15.28 -17.70 10.55
N ASN A 378 -15.32 -17.22 9.31
CA ASN A 378 -14.12 -17.00 8.51
C ASN A 378 -13.19 -15.93 9.12
N HIS A 379 -13.74 -14.82 9.65
CA HIS A 379 -12.93 -13.83 10.37
C HIS A 379 -12.19 -14.41 11.58
N ARG A 380 -12.88 -15.25 12.40
CA ARG A 380 -12.23 -15.91 13.53
C ARG A 380 -11.12 -16.83 13.05
N GLN A 381 -11.41 -17.64 12.02
CA GLN A 381 -10.43 -18.55 11.44
C GLN A 381 -9.19 -17.80 10.91
N LEU A 382 -9.36 -16.66 10.23
CA LEU A 382 -8.25 -15.83 9.75
C LEU A 382 -7.48 -15.20 10.91
N ASN A 383 -8.17 -14.69 11.93
CA ASN A 383 -7.53 -14.15 13.13
C ASN A 383 -6.67 -15.21 13.85
N ASP A 384 -7.24 -16.39 14.06
CA ASP A 384 -6.56 -17.49 14.73
C ASP A 384 -5.36 -18.00 13.91
N LEU A 385 -5.52 -18.09 12.59
CA LEU A 385 -4.44 -18.43 11.65
C LEU A 385 -3.27 -17.42 11.73
N CYS A 386 -3.57 -16.12 11.77
CA CYS A 386 -2.52 -15.10 11.92
C CYS A 386 -1.71 -15.31 13.19
N HIS A 387 -2.37 -15.57 14.34
CA HIS A 387 -1.71 -15.79 15.62
C HIS A 387 -1.00 -17.14 15.72
N GLU A 388 -1.47 -18.16 15.01
CA GLU A 388 -0.79 -19.45 14.90
C GLU A 388 0.53 -19.31 14.13
N MET A 389 0.50 -18.58 13.01
CA MET A 389 1.66 -18.42 12.13
C MET A 389 2.64 -17.35 12.58
N ASP A 390 2.14 -16.30 13.25
CA ASP A 390 2.94 -15.16 13.69
C ASP A 390 2.48 -14.62 15.05
N LYS A 391 3.24 -14.93 16.09
CA LYS A 391 3.00 -14.47 17.47
C LYS A 391 3.55 -13.07 17.75
N THR A 392 4.19 -12.43 16.77
CA THR A 392 4.92 -11.15 16.96
C THR A 392 4.12 -9.95 16.47
N ARG A 393 3.10 -10.14 15.63
CA ARG A 393 2.29 -9.08 15.06
C ARG A 393 0.83 -9.18 15.50
N LEU A 394 0.17 -8.02 15.46
CA LEU A 394 -1.24 -7.89 15.78
C LEU A 394 -2.13 -8.11 14.55
N THR A 395 -3.41 -8.34 14.78
CA THR A 395 -4.42 -8.40 13.73
C THR A 395 -5.32 -7.16 13.76
N THR A 396 -5.81 -6.76 12.59
CA THR A 396 -6.78 -5.66 12.44
C THR A 396 -7.73 -5.94 11.27
N LEU A 397 -8.76 -5.12 11.15
CA LEU A 397 -9.64 -5.05 9.98
C LEU A 397 -10.08 -3.61 9.76
N ALA A 398 -10.48 -3.29 8.53
CA ALA A 398 -11.11 -2.01 8.20
C ALA A 398 -12.63 -2.19 8.16
N CYS A 399 -13.32 -1.62 9.14
CA CYS A 399 -14.77 -1.71 9.26
C CYS A 399 -15.47 -0.66 8.39
N TYR A 400 -16.51 -1.08 7.69
CA TYR A 400 -17.45 -0.19 7.03
C TYR A 400 -18.23 0.63 8.08
N ALA A 401 -18.28 1.96 7.91
CA ALA A 401 -18.89 2.86 8.88
C ALA A 401 -20.33 2.48 9.27
N MET A 402 -21.15 2.08 8.30
CA MET A 402 -22.57 1.79 8.49
C MET A 402 -22.85 0.45 9.20
N CYS A 403 -21.86 -0.41 9.42
CA CYS A 403 -22.06 -1.63 10.19
C CYS A 403 -22.26 -1.34 11.68
N GLY A 404 -21.83 -0.17 12.14
CA GLY A 404 -22.00 0.32 13.50
C GLY A 404 -21.03 -0.28 14.52
N PRO A 405 -20.79 0.40 15.64
CA PRO A 405 -19.74 0.07 16.61
C PRO A 405 -19.99 -1.24 17.39
N PHE A 406 -21.21 -1.75 17.39
CA PHE A 406 -21.61 -3.00 18.05
C PHE A 406 -21.59 -4.22 17.12
N ASN A 407 -21.18 -4.04 15.86
CA ASN A 407 -21.07 -5.16 14.93
C ASN A 407 -20.00 -6.15 15.41
N ARG A 408 -20.35 -7.44 15.43
CA ARG A 408 -19.47 -8.50 15.95
C ARG A 408 -18.13 -8.58 15.22
N SER A 409 -18.07 -8.25 13.92
CA SER A 409 -16.81 -8.26 13.16
C SER A 409 -15.79 -7.29 13.75
N ALA A 410 -16.22 -6.13 14.26
CA ALA A 410 -15.35 -5.12 14.87
C ALA A 410 -14.65 -5.57 16.15
N HIS A 411 -14.99 -6.75 16.68
CA HIS A 411 -14.51 -7.24 17.98
C HIS A 411 -13.78 -8.59 17.93
N ILE A 412 -13.36 -9.03 16.72
CA ILE A 412 -12.65 -10.32 16.55
C ILE A 412 -11.14 -10.13 16.63
N THR A 413 -10.59 -9.17 15.89
CA THR A 413 -9.15 -8.89 15.81
C THR A 413 -8.61 -8.17 17.05
N ASP A 414 -7.29 -8.09 17.21
CA ASP A 414 -6.64 -7.38 18.34
C ASP A 414 -6.99 -5.89 18.35
N MET A 415 -6.99 -5.26 17.18
CA MET A 415 -7.31 -3.85 16.97
C MET A 415 -8.48 -3.72 16.00
N VAL A 416 -9.16 -2.60 16.05
CA VAL A 416 -10.19 -2.24 15.05
C VAL A 416 -9.85 -0.92 14.38
N SER A 417 -10.12 -0.85 13.09
CA SER A 417 -9.98 0.38 12.32
C SER A 417 -11.24 0.63 11.49
N TRP A 418 -11.50 1.89 11.19
CA TRP A 418 -12.75 2.31 10.59
C TRP A 418 -12.53 3.13 9.33
N ASN A 419 -13.29 2.83 8.29
CA ASN A 419 -13.44 3.66 7.11
C ASN A 419 -14.55 4.67 7.39
N LEU A 420 -14.17 5.89 7.78
CA LEU A 420 -15.11 6.95 8.17
C LEU A 420 -14.94 8.18 7.28
N TYR A 421 -15.96 8.47 6.50
CA TYR A 421 -15.99 9.60 5.58
C TYR A 421 -17.02 10.65 6.00
N LEU A 422 -17.10 10.90 7.33
CA LEU A 422 -18.01 11.89 7.91
C LEU A 422 -17.53 13.30 7.56
N GLY A 423 -18.37 14.07 6.92
CA GLY A 423 -18.02 15.32 6.28
C GLY A 423 -17.91 15.22 4.76
N TRP A 424 -17.82 14.00 4.20
CA TRP A 424 -17.86 13.74 2.77
C TRP A 424 -19.13 13.00 2.35
N TYR A 425 -19.28 11.71 2.67
CA TYR A 425 -20.53 10.98 2.36
C TYR A 425 -21.68 11.36 3.30
N VAL A 426 -21.38 11.60 4.56
CA VAL A 426 -22.36 12.06 5.57
C VAL A 426 -22.02 13.49 5.96
N PRO A 427 -23.02 14.43 5.98
CA PRO A 427 -22.75 15.82 6.35
C PRO A 427 -22.37 15.98 7.83
N GLY A 428 -21.44 16.89 8.11
CA GLY A 428 -21.03 17.25 9.47
C GLY A 428 -19.68 16.69 9.90
N PHE A 429 -18.66 17.56 9.92
CA PHE A 429 -17.30 17.17 10.36
C PHE A 429 -17.25 16.75 11.82
N ILE A 430 -18.05 17.39 12.69
CA ILE A 430 -18.10 17.12 14.14
C ILE A 430 -18.48 15.66 14.46
N LEU A 431 -19.14 14.98 13.53
CA LEU A 431 -19.51 13.58 13.70
C LEU A 431 -18.28 12.68 13.87
N ASN A 432 -17.11 13.08 13.37
CA ASN A 432 -15.86 12.34 13.60
C ASN A 432 -15.47 12.34 15.08
N ASP A 433 -15.51 13.50 15.74
CA ASP A 433 -15.24 13.62 17.18
C ASP A 433 -16.26 12.83 18.01
N LEU A 434 -17.54 12.93 17.65
CA LEU A 434 -18.62 12.22 18.35
C LEU A 434 -18.50 10.70 18.19
N TRP A 435 -18.23 10.22 16.98
CA TRP A 435 -18.04 8.79 16.73
C TRP A 435 -16.88 8.21 17.51
N MET A 436 -15.71 8.84 17.44
CA MET A 436 -14.52 8.40 18.17
C MET A 436 -14.75 8.41 19.69
N GLY A 437 -15.29 9.51 20.21
CA GLY A 437 -15.61 9.64 21.62
C GLY A 437 -16.60 8.59 22.10
N PHE A 438 -17.66 8.35 21.32
CA PHE A 438 -18.67 7.34 21.63
C PHE A 438 -18.09 5.92 21.61
N PHE A 439 -17.30 5.56 20.56
CA PHE A 439 -16.67 4.25 20.49
C PHE A 439 -15.72 4.02 21.66
N HIS A 440 -14.85 5.00 21.95
CA HIS A 440 -13.90 4.90 23.05
C HIS A 440 -14.58 4.82 24.44
N LEU A 441 -15.71 5.50 24.60
CA LEU A 441 -16.54 5.41 25.82
C LEU A 441 -17.13 4.02 25.99
N CYS A 442 -17.69 3.43 24.92
CA CYS A 442 -18.29 2.08 24.96
C CYS A 442 -17.24 0.97 25.08
N PHE A 443 -16.06 1.15 24.46
CA PHE A 443 -15.02 0.13 24.35
C PHE A 443 -13.62 0.69 24.73
N PRO A 444 -13.41 1.14 25.99
CA PRO A 444 -12.19 1.87 26.39
C PRO A 444 -10.90 1.05 26.33
N ASN A 445 -11.02 -0.29 26.26
CA ASN A 445 -9.88 -1.20 26.16
C ASN A 445 -9.68 -1.75 24.74
N ARG A 446 -10.42 -1.23 23.75
CA ARG A 446 -10.31 -1.64 22.36
C ARG A 446 -9.46 -0.62 21.59
N PRO A 447 -8.26 -0.99 21.05
CA PRO A 447 -7.49 -0.09 20.22
C PRO A 447 -8.27 0.31 18.97
N PHE A 448 -8.35 1.61 18.72
CA PHE A 448 -9.11 2.21 17.65
C PHE A 448 -8.19 2.93 16.66
N GLY A 449 -8.44 2.80 15.35
CA GLY A 449 -7.73 3.51 14.30
C GLY A 449 -8.67 3.99 13.19
N TYR A 450 -8.18 4.93 12.40
CA TYR A 450 -8.76 5.31 11.13
C TYR A 450 -8.03 4.60 10.00
N SER A 451 -8.69 3.64 9.35
CA SER A 451 -8.15 2.96 8.17
C SER A 451 -8.32 3.77 6.90
N GLU A 452 -9.43 4.55 6.84
CA GLU A 452 -9.67 5.43 5.71
C GLU A 452 -10.46 6.67 6.14
N TYR A 453 -10.05 7.83 5.60
CA TYR A 453 -10.77 9.10 5.64
C TYR A 453 -10.29 9.98 4.48
N GLY A 454 -11.18 10.74 3.86
CA GLY A 454 -10.84 11.58 2.72
C GLY A 454 -12.06 12.24 2.07
N ALA A 455 -11.79 13.17 1.19
CA ALA A 455 -12.76 13.82 0.32
C ALA A 455 -12.20 13.91 -1.09
N GLU A 456 -13.09 13.88 -2.09
CA GLU A 456 -12.67 14.09 -3.48
C GLU A 456 -12.13 15.52 -3.67
N GLY A 457 -11.10 15.67 -4.47
CA GLY A 457 -10.54 16.95 -4.86
C GLY A 457 -9.93 16.88 -6.24
N MET A 458 -10.46 17.64 -7.18
CA MET A 458 -9.95 17.74 -8.55
C MET A 458 -9.17 19.06 -8.70
N PRO A 459 -7.93 19.04 -9.21
CA PRO A 459 -7.07 20.24 -9.27
C PRO A 459 -7.60 21.38 -10.17
N ASN A 460 -8.55 21.08 -11.04
CA ASN A 460 -9.18 22.04 -11.95
C ASN A 460 -10.51 22.61 -11.42
N LEU A 461 -11.03 22.08 -10.30
CA LEU A 461 -12.30 22.53 -9.73
C LEU A 461 -12.06 23.43 -8.52
N HIS A 462 -12.70 24.61 -8.51
CA HIS A 462 -12.44 25.63 -7.53
C HIS A 462 -13.70 26.37 -7.08
N SER A 463 -13.72 26.81 -5.81
CA SER A 463 -14.82 27.61 -5.26
C SER A 463 -14.35 28.52 -4.14
N THR A 464 -14.85 29.75 -4.12
CA THR A 464 -14.73 30.65 -2.95
C THR A 464 -15.61 30.22 -1.77
N HIS A 465 -16.62 29.35 -2.04
CA HIS A 465 -17.57 28.81 -1.06
C HIS A 465 -17.64 27.28 -1.17
N PRO A 466 -16.53 26.58 -0.85
CA PRO A 466 -16.45 25.14 -1.02
C PRO A 466 -17.44 24.41 -0.13
N HIS A 467 -18.17 23.44 -0.72
CA HIS A 467 -19.19 22.67 -0.05
C HIS A 467 -19.11 21.18 -0.38
N ARG A 468 -19.69 20.36 0.46
CA ARG A 468 -19.70 18.91 0.31
C ARG A 468 -20.24 18.47 -1.05
N GLY A 469 -19.45 17.66 -1.77
CA GLY A 469 -19.83 17.09 -3.07
C GLY A 469 -19.54 18.00 -4.27
N ASP A 470 -18.83 19.11 -4.10
CA ASP A 470 -18.41 20.00 -5.21
C ASP A 470 -17.10 19.58 -5.86
N HIS A 471 -16.39 18.60 -5.30
CA HIS A 471 -15.11 18.06 -5.74
C HIS A 471 -14.00 19.11 -5.88
N THR A 472 -14.17 20.29 -5.27
CA THR A 472 -13.15 21.33 -5.34
C THR A 472 -11.93 20.99 -4.49
N GLU A 473 -10.78 21.45 -4.92
CA GLU A 473 -9.53 21.31 -4.16
C GLU A 473 -9.65 22.01 -2.79
N GLU A 474 -10.37 23.13 -2.72
CA GLU A 474 -10.61 23.88 -1.49
C GLU A 474 -11.49 23.10 -0.50
N TYR A 475 -12.47 22.30 -0.97
CA TYR A 475 -13.25 21.45 -0.06
C TYR A 475 -12.42 20.29 0.48
N GLN A 476 -11.62 19.63 -0.36
CA GLN A 476 -10.71 18.59 0.07
C GLN A 476 -9.76 19.12 1.16
N ALA A 477 -9.13 20.27 0.93
CA ALA A 477 -8.27 20.92 1.91
C ALA A 477 -8.99 21.23 3.23
N LYS A 478 -10.20 21.79 3.18
CA LYS A 478 -11.05 22.09 4.35
C LYS A 478 -11.39 20.82 5.15
N TYR A 479 -11.70 19.71 4.46
CA TYR A 479 -11.96 18.42 5.09
C TYR A 479 -10.74 17.95 5.88
N HIS A 480 -9.57 17.91 5.24
CA HIS A 480 -8.34 17.44 5.86
C HIS A 480 -7.84 18.37 6.98
N GLU A 481 -8.03 19.70 6.86
CA GLU A 481 -7.75 20.63 7.96
C GLU A 481 -8.57 20.31 9.22
N TYR A 482 -9.84 19.94 9.05
CA TYR A 482 -10.65 19.51 10.18
C TYR A 482 -10.15 18.22 10.78
N MET A 483 -9.85 17.21 9.94
CA MET A 483 -9.43 15.88 10.38
C MET A 483 -8.13 15.93 11.17
N LEU A 484 -7.12 16.69 10.72
CA LEU A 484 -5.87 16.84 11.45
C LEU A 484 -6.07 17.45 12.85
N ARG A 485 -6.90 18.48 12.95
CA ARG A 485 -7.29 19.06 14.26
C ARG A 485 -8.09 18.08 15.11
N CYS A 486 -8.95 17.28 14.50
CA CYS A 486 -9.71 16.23 15.16
C CYS A 486 -8.77 15.17 15.76
N PHE A 487 -7.81 14.67 14.99
CA PHE A 487 -6.84 13.69 15.47
C PHE A 487 -5.93 14.24 16.59
N LYS A 488 -5.53 15.51 16.50
CA LYS A 488 -4.79 16.18 17.60
C LYS A 488 -5.55 16.16 18.94
N ARG A 489 -6.92 16.18 18.89
CA ARG A 489 -7.78 16.04 20.08
C ARG A 489 -7.93 14.61 20.59
N HIS A 490 -7.61 13.59 19.74
CA HIS A 490 -7.80 12.17 20.05
C HIS A 490 -6.47 11.37 19.90
N PRO A 491 -5.42 11.69 20.70
CA PRO A 491 -4.07 11.13 20.50
C PRO A 491 -3.93 9.65 20.89
N TRP A 492 -4.99 9.03 21.38
CA TRP A 492 -5.03 7.64 21.80
C TRP A 492 -5.27 6.65 20.64
N MET A 493 -5.52 7.12 19.42
CA MET A 493 -5.64 6.25 18.26
C MET A 493 -4.35 5.53 17.96
N TRP A 494 -4.45 4.26 17.55
CA TRP A 494 -3.26 3.51 17.21
C TRP A 494 -2.64 3.94 15.87
N ALA A 495 -3.45 4.32 14.88
CA ALA A 495 -2.99 4.87 13.60
C ALA A 495 -4.09 5.62 12.86
N THR A 496 -3.69 6.48 11.92
CA THR A 496 -4.55 7.16 10.96
C THR A 496 -3.96 7.06 9.56
N HIS A 497 -4.79 6.63 8.58
CA HIS A 497 -4.38 6.48 7.18
C HIS A 497 -5.30 7.28 6.27
N VAL A 498 -4.74 8.25 5.56
CA VAL A 498 -5.47 9.03 4.55
C VAL A 498 -5.89 8.11 3.40
N TRP A 499 -7.12 8.22 2.97
CA TRP A 499 -7.57 7.64 1.72
C TRP A 499 -7.66 8.71 0.64
N ASN A 500 -6.72 8.80 -0.25
CA ASN A 500 -5.56 7.96 -0.51
C ASN A 500 -4.33 8.85 -0.73
N MET A 501 -3.12 8.30 -0.83
CA MET A 501 -1.95 9.08 -1.24
C MET A 501 -2.07 9.58 -2.67
N PHE A 502 -2.55 8.71 -3.56
CA PHE A 502 -2.69 8.98 -4.99
C PHE A 502 -4.14 8.81 -5.42
N ASP A 503 -4.58 9.59 -6.40
CA ASP A 503 -5.76 9.23 -7.17
C ASP A 503 -5.52 7.87 -7.84
N PHE A 504 -6.56 7.07 -8.02
CA PHE A 504 -6.45 5.72 -8.56
C PHE A 504 -7.67 5.35 -9.39
N ALA A 505 -7.52 4.31 -10.22
CA ALA A 505 -8.59 3.87 -11.08
C ALA A 505 -9.58 2.95 -10.35
N ALA A 506 -10.85 3.20 -10.62
CA ALA A 506 -11.97 2.38 -10.21
C ALA A 506 -13.01 2.45 -11.33
N ASP A 507 -12.95 1.55 -12.29
CA ASP A 507 -13.69 1.63 -13.55
C ASP A 507 -15.21 1.77 -13.36
N ALA A 508 -15.76 1.14 -12.33
CA ALA A 508 -17.17 1.26 -11.97
C ALA A 508 -17.58 2.62 -11.39
N ARG A 509 -16.60 3.50 -11.09
CA ARG A 509 -16.86 4.73 -10.34
C ARG A 509 -17.30 5.87 -11.24
N ASP A 510 -18.43 6.48 -10.88
CA ASP A 510 -18.89 7.74 -11.47
C ASP A 510 -19.62 8.58 -10.41
N GLN A 511 -18.84 9.25 -9.56
CA GLN A 511 -19.36 10.15 -8.50
C GLN A 511 -19.41 11.62 -8.94
N GLY A 512 -19.11 11.89 -10.18
CA GLY A 512 -18.98 13.19 -10.78
C GLY A 512 -17.53 13.51 -11.16
N GLY A 513 -17.35 14.28 -12.18
CA GLY A 513 -16.04 14.65 -12.72
C GLY A 513 -15.55 13.66 -13.77
N GLU A 514 -14.48 12.96 -13.49
CA GLU A 514 -13.85 11.99 -14.41
C GLU A 514 -14.37 10.57 -14.11
N PRO A 515 -15.11 9.92 -15.05
CA PRO A 515 -15.51 8.53 -14.87
C PRO A 515 -14.31 7.60 -14.71
N GLY A 516 -14.51 6.50 -13.96
CA GLY A 516 -13.45 5.50 -13.73
C GLY A 516 -12.37 5.91 -12.73
N MET A 517 -12.54 7.07 -12.05
CA MET A 517 -11.49 7.62 -11.19
C MET A 517 -11.97 7.93 -9.77
N ASN A 518 -11.12 7.61 -8.81
CA ASN A 518 -11.23 8.06 -7.43
C ASN A 518 -10.24 9.22 -7.19
N HIS A 519 -10.77 10.42 -6.91
CA HIS A 519 -10.01 11.65 -6.73
C HIS A 519 -9.73 12.02 -5.27
N LYS A 520 -9.73 11.04 -4.35
CA LYS A 520 -9.39 11.27 -2.94
C LYS A 520 -7.89 11.36 -2.68
N GLY A 521 -7.06 11.13 -3.69
CA GLY A 521 -5.61 11.26 -3.60
C GLY A 521 -5.14 12.66 -3.17
N LEU A 522 -4.02 12.70 -2.46
CA LEU A 522 -3.30 13.95 -2.20
C LEU A 522 -2.49 14.38 -3.43
N VAL A 523 -2.21 13.43 -4.33
CA VAL A 523 -1.49 13.61 -5.59
C VAL A 523 -2.32 12.98 -6.71
N THR A 524 -2.30 13.57 -7.90
CA THR A 524 -3.03 13.06 -9.07
C THR A 524 -2.53 11.69 -9.52
N PHE A 525 -3.37 10.96 -10.27
CA PHE A 525 -3.10 9.59 -10.74
C PHE A 525 -1.81 9.47 -11.57
N ASP A 526 -1.45 10.51 -12.32
CA ASP A 526 -0.22 10.59 -13.10
C ASP A 526 1.02 11.05 -12.29
N ARG A 527 0.87 11.27 -10.98
CA ARG A 527 1.90 11.77 -10.03
C ARG A 527 2.41 13.19 -10.32
N LYS A 528 1.82 13.92 -11.26
CA LYS A 528 2.34 15.22 -11.70
C LYS A 528 1.90 16.39 -10.84
N THR A 529 0.71 16.29 -10.22
CA THR A 529 0.14 17.39 -9.44
C THR A 529 -0.03 17.02 -7.99
N LYS A 530 0.70 17.69 -7.11
CA LYS A 530 0.45 17.72 -5.67
C LYS A 530 -0.70 18.68 -5.40
N LYS A 531 -1.77 18.20 -4.75
CA LYS A 531 -2.92 19.03 -4.37
C LYS A 531 -2.62 19.84 -3.11
N ASP A 532 -3.43 20.84 -2.79
CA ASP A 532 -3.23 21.65 -1.57
C ASP A 532 -3.23 20.77 -0.31
N SER A 533 -4.04 19.72 -0.26
CA SER A 533 -4.05 18.76 0.83
C SER A 533 -2.71 18.04 1.05
N PHE A 534 -1.90 17.81 0.00
CA PHE A 534 -0.53 17.30 0.14
C PHE A 534 0.34 18.23 0.99
N TYR A 535 0.31 19.53 0.70
CA TYR A 535 1.08 20.53 1.43
C TYR A 535 0.56 20.78 2.84
N LEU A 536 -0.75 20.57 3.06
CA LEU A 536 -1.31 20.58 4.40
C LEU A 536 -0.70 19.48 5.28
N TYR A 537 -0.61 18.25 4.77
CA TYR A 537 0.04 17.15 5.48
C TYR A 537 1.53 17.40 5.68
N LYS A 538 2.22 17.94 4.67
CA LYS A 538 3.62 18.36 4.81
C LYS A 538 3.79 19.38 5.93
N ALA A 539 2.86 20.34 6.09
CA ALA A 539 2.89 21.31 7.17
C ALA A 539 2.74 20.68 8.58
N TRP A 540 2.01 19.57 8.69
CA TRP A 540 1.75 18.92 9.97
C TRP A 540 2.77 17.84 10.34
N TRP A 541 3.38 17.17 9.35
CA TRP A 541 4.14 15.94 9.58
C TRP A 541 5.62 16.07 9.24
N SER A 542 6.01 17.01 8.36
CA SER A 542 7.39 17.14 7.91
C SER A 542 8.16 18.15 8.74
N ASP A 543 9.42 17.84 9.01
CA ASP A 543 10.37 18.76 9.65
C ASP A 543 11.09 19.66 8.63
N GLU A 544 10.94 19.40 7.31
CA GLU A 544 11.53 20.20 6.25
C GLU A 544 10.83 21.57 6.16
N ALA A 545 11.57 22.66 6.36
CA ALA A 545 11.03 24.01 6.28
C ALA A 545 10.48 24.32 4.88
N PHE A 546 9.21 24.76 4.80
CA PHE A 546 8.58 25.15 3.55
C PHE A 546 7.45 26.17 3.77
N VAL A 547 6.98 26.76 2.69
CA VAL A 547 5.79 27.58 2.59
C VAL A 547 5.06 27.28 1.28
N HIS A 548 3.73 27.21 1.32
CA HIS A 548 2.89 26.93 0.14
C HIS A 548 1.63 27.82 0.14
N ILE A 549 1.43 28.56 -0.93
CA ILE A 549 0.18 29.30 -1.17
C ILE A 549 -0.84 28.32 -1.75
N CYS A 550 -1.98 28.18 -1.08
CA CYS A 550 -3.08 27.33 -1.53
C CYS A 550 -3.83 27.95 -2.71
N SER A 551 -4.57 27.10 -3.43
CA SER A 551 -5.46 27.49 -4.54
C SER A 551 -4.71 28.24 -5.66
N LYS A 552 -3.49 27.85 -5.98
CA LYS A 552 -2.71 28.44 -7.07
C LYS A 552 -3.35 28.28 -8.44
N ARG A 553 -4.09 27.20 -8.64
CA ARG A 553 -4.82 26.89 -9.87
C ARG A 553 -6.12 27.66 -10.01
N PHE A 554 -6.63 28.19 -8.89
CA PHE A 554 -7.79 29.09 -8.86
C PHE A 554 -7.36 30.53 -9.17
N VAL A 555 -6.95 30.78 -10.42
CA VAL A 555 -6.42 32.09 -10.85
C VAL A 555 -7.51 33.12 -10.97
N GLU A 556 -8.61 32.82 -11.66
CA GLU A 556 -9.72 33.75 -11.94
C GLU A 556 -10.73 33.74 -10.79
N ARG A 557 -10.89 34.88 -10.12
CA ARG A 557 -11.80 35.01 -8.96
C ARG A 557 -12.70 36.22 -9.12
N THR A 558 -13.93 36.08 -8.66
CA THR A 558 -14.90 37.16 -8.61
C THR A 558 -14.93 37.81 -7.23
N GLY A 559 -15.52 39.01 -7.15
CA GLY A 559 -15.66 39.76 -5.91
C GLY A 559 -14.53 40.78 -5.70
N SER A 560 -14.71 41.63 -4.68
CA SER A 560 -13.77 42.73 -4.38
C SER A 560 -12.62 42.36 -3.43
N THR A 561 -12.67 41.15 -2.86
CA THR A 561 -11.63 40.62 -1.94
C THR A 561 -11.35 39.15 -2.24
N ALA A 562 -10.09 38.74 -2.05
CA ALA A 562 -9.68 37.35 -2.11
C ALA A 562 -9.16 36.88 -0.74
N THR A 563 -9.47 35.64 -0.41
CA THR A 563 -8.83 34.95 0.71
C THR A 563 -7.60 34.22 0.16
N VAL A 564 -6.43 34.51 0.71
CA VAL A 564 -5.17 33.81 0.44
C VAL A 564 -4.86 32.95 1.66
N LYS A 565 -4.87 31.63 1.47
CA LYS A 565 -4.49 30.65 2.49
C LYS A 565 -3.07 30.17 2.21
N VAL A 566 -2.29 30.01 3.25
CA VAL A 566 -0.90 29.55 3.17
C VAL A 566 -0.69 28.41 4.16
N TYR A 567 -0.07 27.33 3.71
CA TYR A 567 0.40 26.22 4.54
C TYR A 567 1.90 26.34 4.78
N SER A 568 2.31 26.19 6.03
CA SER A 568 3.73 26.20 6.42
C SER A 568 3.91 25.48 7.75
N ASN A 569 5.07 24.86 7.96
CA ASN A 569 5.51 24.37 9.26
C ASN A 569 6.36 25.40 10.03
N GLN A 570 6.51 26.62 9.46
CA GLN A 570 7.15 27.74 10.13
C GLN A 570 6.12 28.52 10.97
N SER A 571 6.55 29.06 12.11
CA SER A 571 5.65 29.75 13.05
C SER A 571 5.18 31.12 12.58
N THR A 572 5.85 31.73 11.60
CA THR A 572 5.50 33.08 11.11
C THR A 572 5.52 33.10 9.59
N VAL A 573 4.46 33.66 9.00
CA VAL A 573 4.31 33.84 7.54
C VAL A 573 3.99 35.29 7.25
N ALA A 574 4.75 35.92 6.37
CA ALA A 574 4.49 37.23 5.81
C ALA A 574 3.91 37.09 4.39
N LEU A 575 2.91 37.92 4.06
CA LEU A 575 2.30 37.98 2.73
C LEU A 575 2.61 39.31 2.05
N TYR A 576 2.99 39.23 0.79
CA TYR A 576 3.23 40.38 -0.09
C TYR A 576 2.29 40.30 -1.28
N VAL A 577 1.80 41.46 -1.71
CA VAL A 577 0.98 41.62 -2.92
C VAL A 577 1.60 42.71 -3.77
N ASN A 578 1.94 42.40 -5.02
CA ASN A 578 2.61 43.30 -5.95
C ASN A 578 3.86 43.96 -5.31
N GLY A 579 4.64 43.17 -4.58
CA GLY A 579 5.86 43.61 -3.89
C GLY A 579 5.65 44.34 -2.56
N ASN A 580 4.41 44.66 -2.16
CA ASN A 580 4.12 45.35 -0.91
C ASN A 580 3.68 44.36 0.18
N LYS A 581 4.26 44.46 1.36
CA LYS A 581 3.85 43.65 2.53
C LYS A 581 2.44 44.04 2.94
N VAL A 582 1.51 43.07 2.90
CA VAL A 582 0.09 43.28 3.26
C VAL A 582 -0.25 42.71 4.64
N GLY A 583 0.58 41.85 5.19
CA GLY A 583 0.38 41.30 6.52
C GLY A 583 1.43 40.29 6.91
N GLU A 584 1.43 39.98 8.23
CA GLU A 584 2.22 38.91 8.83
C GLU A 584 1.39 38.24 9.90
N GLN A 585 1.48 36.94 9.99
CA GLN A 585 0.74 36.15 10.98
C GLN A 585 1.70 35.16 11.67
N THR A 586 1.50 35.01 12.98
CA THR A 586 2.14 33.97 13.78
C THR A 586 1.10 32.93 14.15
N GLY A 587 1.41 31.63 13.97
CA GLY A 587 0.47 30.56 14.19
C GLY A 587 1.08 29.18 13.88
N GLU A 588 0.22 28.19 13.67
CA GLU A 588 0.62 26.82 13.35
C GLU A 588 -0.05 26.38 12.03
N HIS A 589 0.70 25.88 11.08
CA HIS A 589 0.33 25.14 9.88
C HIS A 589 -0.55 25.87 8.86
N VAL A 590 -1.53 26.68 9.28
CA VAL A 590 -2.53 27.30 8.39
C VAL A 590 -2.63 28.80 8.67
N PHE A 591 -2.28 29.63 7.69
CA PHE A 591 -2.30 31.09 7.76
C PHE A 591 -3.30 31.63 6.73
N THR A 592 -4.11 32.63 7.09
CA THR A 592 -5.17 33.12 6.22
C THR A 592 -5.19 34.63 6.17
N PHE A 593 -5.04 35.19 4.96
CA PHE A 593 -5.02 36.63 4.71
C PHE A 593 -6.20 37.01 3.83
N LYS A 594 -6.74 38.20 4.06
CA LYS A 594 -7.71 38.83 3.16
C LYS A 594 -7.03 39.98 2.42
N VAL A 595 -7.13 39.98 1.10
CA VAL A 595 -6.51 40.99 0.24
C VAL A 595 -7.57 41.62 -0.68
N PRO A 596 -7.52 42.95 -0.95
CA PRO A 596 -8.36 43.56 -1.98
C PRO A 596 -8.04 42.92 -3.35
N LEU A 597 -9.07 42.60 -4.11
CA LEU A 597 -8.94 41.95 -5.41
C LEU A 597 -9.30 42.97 -6.52
N ASN A 598 -8.30 43.60 -7.09
CA ASN A 598 -8.40 44.56 -8.18
C ASN A 598 -7.41 44.20 -9.28
N GLY A 599 -7.90 43.76 -10.45
CA GLY A 599 -7.04 43.36 -11.56
C GLY A 599 -6.24 42.08 -11.26
N GLU A 600 -5.00 42.08 -11.69
CA GLU A 600 -4.06 40.97 -11.47
C GLU A 600 -3.18 41.24 -10.25
N LEU A 601 -3.05 40.28 -9.36
CA LEU A 601 -2.28 40.35 -8.15
C LEU A 601 -1.19 39.28 -8.16
N HIS A 602 0.06 39.69 -8.00
CA HIS A 602 1.20 38.81 -7.75
C HIS A 602 1.31 38.63 -6.24
N ILE A 603 1.08 37.41 -5.78
CA ILE A 603 1.09 37.03 -4.37
C ILE A 603 2.42 36.34 -4.07
N GLN A 604 3.08 36.78 -2.98
CA GLN A 604 4.28 36.08 -2.47
C GLN A 604 4.09 35.83 -0.97
N ALA A 605 4.30 34.59 -0.55
CA ALA A 605 4.36 34.21 0.85
C ALA A 605 5.82 33.94 1.25
N VAL A 606 6.22 34.43 2.43
CA VAL A 606 7.57 34.28 2.99
C VAL A 606 7.47 33.69 4.38
N ALA A 607 8.23 32.62 4.64
CA ALA A 607 8.33 31.98 5.94
C ALA A 607 9.80 31.58 6.22
N GLY A 608 10.48 32.34 7.08
CA GLY A 608 11.94 32.22 7.26
C GLY A 608 12.68 32.54 5.97
N ASP A 609 13.47 31.59 5.48
CA ASP A 609 14.21 31.66 4.21
C ASP A 609 13.45 31.06 3.00
N ARG A 610 12.22 30.61 3.22
CA ARG A 610 11.38 29.98 2.20
C ARG A 610 10.39 30.97 1.63
N THR A 611 10.21 30.88 0.30
CA THR A 611 9.27 31.72 -0.43
C THR A 611 8.41 30.87 -1.35
N ASP A 612 7.18 31.34 -1.61
CA ASP A 612 6.29 30.75 -2.60
C ASP A 612 5.47 31.85 -3.28
N GLU A 613 5.10 31.64 -4.54
CA GLU A 613 4.46 32.64 -5.38
C GLU A 613 3.21 32.10 -6.06
N SER A 614 2.26 32.99 -6.32
CA SER A 614 1.02 32.70 -7.03
C SER A 614 0.50 33.97 -7.70
N VAL A 615 -0.34 33.78 -8.71
CA VAL A 615 -1.07 34.88 -9.37
C VAL A 615 -2.57 34.64 -9.24
N ILE A 616 -3.30 35.67 -8.87
CA ILE A 616 -4.76 35.68 -8.91
C ILE A 616 -5.23 36.89 -9.71
N ARG A 617 -6.40 36.76 -10.37
CA ARG A 617 -6.94 37.78 -11.26
C ARG A 617 -8.41 38.02 -10.96
N HIS A 618 -8.82 39.28 -10.87
CA HIS A 618 -10.22 39.65 -10.83
C HIS A 618 -10.89 39.40 -12.18
N VAL A 619 -12.08 38.79 -12.14
CA VAL A 619 -12.97 38.64 -13.30
C VAL A 619 -14.40 38.97 -12.86
N ASP A 620 -15.19 39.55 -13.77
CA ASP A 620 -16.57 39.92 -13.46
C ASP A 620 -17.50 38.69 -13.43
N THR A 621 -17.18 37.67 -14.22
CA THR A 621 -17.99 36.47 -14.35
C THR A 621 -17.17 35.24 -13.92
N PRO A 622 -17.76 34.33 -13.08
CA PRO A 622 -17.05 33.11 -12.68
C PRO A 622 -16.70 32.24 -13.88
N ASN A 623 -15.48 31.68 -13.89
CA ASN A 623 -15.08 30.71 -14.89
C ASN A 623 -15.92 29.42 -14.72
N PRO A 624 -16.69 29.00 -15.75
CA PRO A 624 -17.53 27.82 -15.67
C PRO A 624 -16.72 26.51 -15.55
N GLU A 625 -15.48 26.47 -16.04
CA GLU A 625 -14.60 25.30 -15.97
C GLU A 625 -14.16 24.93 -14.55
N TYR A 626 -14.32 25.85 -13.58
CA TYR A 626 -14.06 25.57 -12.17
C TYR A 626 -15.17 24.80 -11.46
N LYS A 627 -16.32 24.57 -12.13
CA LYS A 627 -17.46 23.87 -11.56
C LYS A 627 -17.54 22.44 -12.05
N LEU A 628 -17.92 21.56 -11.14
CA LEU A 628 -18.21 20.17 -11.46
C LEU A 628 -19.35 20.06 -12.48
N HIS A 629 -19.06 19.50 -13.63
CA HIS A 629 -20.05 19.09 -14.62
C HIS A 629 -20.48 17.66 -14.30
N LYS A 630 -21.61 17.50 -13.60
CA LYS A 630 -22.11 16.17 -13.23
C LYS A 630 -22.45 15.37 -14.48
N THR A 631 -21.88 14.18 -14.59
CA THR A 631 -22.29 13.20 -15.58
C THR A 631 -23.73 12.73 -15.30
N LYS A 632 -24.45 12.27 -16.34
CA LYS A 632 -25.79 11.72 -16.18
C LYS A 632 -25.79 10.26 -15.76
N SER A 633 -24.63 9.73 -15.41
CA SER A 633 -24.48 8.32 -15.05
C SER A 633 -25.28 7.98 -13.78
N LYS A 634 -25.88 6.78 -13.82
CA LYS A 634 -26.55 6.17 -12.67
C LYS A 634 -25.67 5.09 -12.02
N SER A 635 -24.38 5.03 -12.37
CA SER A 635 -23.53 3.97 -11.85
C SER A 635 -23.45 4.05 -10.33
N ALA A 636 -23.65 2.91 -9.70
CA ALA A 636 -23.43 2.78 -8.28
C ALA A 636 -21.91 2.74 -8.03
N ASN A 637 -21.45 3.46 -7.02
CA ASN A 637 -20.04 3.61 -6.68
C ASN A 637 -19.37 2.33 -6.14
N TRP A 638 -20.06 1.20 -6.19
CA TRP A 638 -19.68 -0.03 -5.52
C TRP A 638 -20.16 -1.23 -6.32
N VAL A 639 -19.42 -1.69 -7.29
CA VAL A 639 -19.75 -2.99 -7.94
C VAL A 639 -18.49 -3.75 -8.29
#